data_65c2716b136f7aa471d616ffdfab17df
#
_entry.id   65c2716b136f7aa471d616ffdfab17df
#
_cell.length_a   1.000
_cell.length_b   1.000
_cell.length_c   1.000
_cell.angle_alpha   90.00
_cell.angle_beta   90.00
_cell.angle_gamma   90.00
#
_symmetry.space_group_name_H-M   'P 1'
#
loop_
_entity.id
_entity.type
_entity.pdbx_description
1 polymer ?
#
loop_
_entity_poly.entity_id
_entity_poly.type
_entity_poly.pdbx_seq_one_letter_code
_entity_poly.pdbx_strand_id
1 'polypeptide(L)'
;VEMYRGLEAETGQAVDWHETGSLRLACSPERVLELKRLTTMAKSFGLPMEIVSPQKAQELFPLMTTNDVLAAAFLPTDGYIDPASVTQAIARGARMRGAKIHEHTRVASITVDGRRCTTVHTVNTANTDGTGTGADIECEMLVNAAGMWGMEVGRMAGVRIPATAVEHQYLISGPIEGYTPVELGKMPTMRDPDHLVYYKPDGPGLLIGGYEPDTVAFGTGSGNDGGIPASFQRQLFEPNFDRFAQLAELGTKRTPCLETAGIRTLLNGPIPYSADADFVMGRVPELDNYYVATGFLYGIAAGGGAGKMMAEWMLEGRPSLDLWPLDVRRFSFHHTTRRFMDKRMVEMYAHHYKLAAPGSEKVTARGIRRSPLHDTLAAHRAVYGSRGGWERPNWFAPDGVEPVDQPSFTEPNWWPHVRAAHLAVREDVGLIDQTSFAKFEITGPGALAAAQWLSVADMDKPVGTVIYTQLCNVRGGIECDLTMIRTAPDSFYVVTGSAFGAHDMGWIRTNSPDDGSVIVRDLTSARAVVNVVGPKSRDVLQSVCEDDVSNEAFRYAKAREITIGSAPVLAVRIGYVGELGWELHIPTEYAAHVYELLHEAGQAHGIVDVGYRTIDTMRMEKGYVYWSTDVTPDTTPWEAGLGWRVNLNKGDFLGRDALVAQKEAGVARTLCTFTLESMAYPVSGEAIIADGAVVGFTTSANFGHTIGKPIAYGYLPVELAERNDFVIEVYGEPIPATRHDRPLYDPDNTRLKA
;
A
#
# COMPACT_ATOMS: atom_id res chain seq x y z
N VAL A 1 -11.67 -8.08 17.94
CA VAL A 1 -12.83 -8.04 18.87
C VAL A 1 -13.21 -9.45 19.30
N GLU A 2 -13.53 -10.36 18.38
CA GLU A 2 -13.97 -11.72 18.67
C GLU A 2 -13.00 -12.49 19.59
N MET A 3 -11.69 -12.45 19.29
CA MET A 3 -10.65 -13.01 20.14
C MET A 3 -10.72 -12.45 21.57
N TYR A 4 -10.84 -11.12 21.71
CA TYR A 4 -10.80 -10.46 23.01
C TYR A 4 -12.01 -10.81 23.88
N ARG A 5 -13.19 -10.97 23.29
CA ARG A 5 -14.40 -11.47 24.01
C ARG A 5 -14.20 -12.85 24.62
N GLY A 6 -13.41 -13.71 23.95
CA GLY A 6 -13.16 -15.10 24.39
C GLY A 6 -11.99 -15.25 25.37
N LEU A 7 -11.06 -14.28 25.46
CA LEU A 7 -9.80 -14.44 26.19
C LEU A 7 -9.94 -14.75 27.67
N GLU A 8 -10.88 -14.13 28.37
CA GLU A 8 -11.11 -14.39 29.80
C GLU A 8 -11.57 -15.83 30.04
N ALA A 9 -12.53 -16.30 29.27
CA ALA A 9 -13.00 -17.68 29.35
C ALA A 9 -11.90 -18.70 29.01
N GLU A 10 -11.05 -18.38 28.03
CA GLU A 10 -9.97 -19.25 27.57
C GLU A 10 -8.79 -19.28 28.54
N THR A 11 -8.42 -18.15 29.11
CA THR A 11 -7.18 -17.99 29.88
C THR A 11 -7.39 -17.87 31.38
N GLY A 12 -8.60 -17.55 31.83
CA GLY A 12 -8.90 -17.21 33.23
C GLY A 12 -8.30 -15.87 33.67
N GLN A 13 -7.92 -15.00 32.74
CA GLN A 13 -7.41 -13.65 32.96
C GLN A 13 -8.43 -12.64 32.46
N ALA A 14 -8.98 -11.82 33.38
CA ALA A 14 -9.88 -10.72 33.02
C ALA A 14 -9.18 -9.73 32.07
N VAL A 15 -9.90 -9.25 31.08
CA VAL A 15 -9.39 -8.33 30.05
C VAL A 15 -10.04 -6.95 30.07
N ASP A 16 -11.08 -6.78 30.91
CA ASP A 16 -11.85 -5.54 31.05
C ASP A 16 -12.36 -5.02 29.67
N TRP A 17 -13.00 -5.93 28.91
CA TRP A 17 -13.59 -5.60 27.62
C TRP A 17 -14.95 -4.94 27.78
N HIS A 18 -15.11 -3.73 27.25
CA HIS A 18 -16.35 -2.96 27.24
C HIS A 18 -16.82 -2.75 25.79
N GLU A 19 -17.87 -3.46 25.39
CA GLU A 19 -18.49 -3.32 24.08
C GLU A 19 -19.53 -2.21 24.10
N THR A 20 -19.07 -0.98 23.98
CA THR A 20 -19.89 0.23 24.06
C THR A 20 -20.08 0.91 22.72
N GLY A 21 -19.45 0.38 21.66
CA GLY A 21 -19.40 1.00 20.35
C GLY A 21 -18.32 2.07 20.20
N SER A 22 -18.22 2.62 19.00
CA SER A 22 -17.40 3.77 18.70
C SER A 22 -18.12 4.77 17.79
N LEU A 23 -17.90 6.06 18.02
CA LEU A 23 -18.40 7.18 17.21
C LEU A 23 -17.23 7.83 16.45
N ARG A 24 -17.48 8.23 15.20
CA ARG A 24 -16.60 9.11 14.42
C ARG A 24 -17.44 10.26 13.87
N LEU A 25 -17.12 11.49 14.27
CA LEU A 25 -17.87 12.68 13.92
C LEU A 25 -17.46 13.26 12.56
N ALA A 26 -18.37 13.96 11.91
CA ALA A 26 -18.13 14.79 10.73
C ALA A 26 -18.68 16.20 10.95
N CYS A 27 -17.81 17.20 10.85
CA CYS A 27 -18.13 18.61 11.00
C CYS A 27 -17.99 19.42 9.70
N SER A 28 -17.65 18.75 8.59
CA SER A 28 -17.60 19.35 7.25
C SER A 28 -18.31 18.46 6.23
N PRO A 29 -18.82 19.01 5.10
CA PRO A 29 -19.46 18.23 4.04
C PRO A 29 -18.54 17.14 3.48
N GLU A 30 -17.25 17.44 3.29
CA GLU A 30 -16.25 16.49 2.78
C GLU A 30 -16.01 15.36 3.77
N ARG A 31 -16.03 15.64 5.08
CA ARG A 31 -15.95 14.59 6.11
C ARG A 31 -17.19 13.70 6.11
N VAL A 32 -18.36 14.24 5.81
CA VAL A 32 -19.57 13.41 5.62
C VAL A 32 -19.39 12.43 4.45
N LEU A 33 -18.78 12.87 3.33
CA LEU A 33 -18.46 11.96 2.23
C LEU A 33 -17.48 10.87 2.66
N GLU A 34 -16.46 11.22 3.43
CA GLU A 34 -15.54 10.21 4.01
C GLU A 34 -16.31 9.20 4.87
N LEU A 35 -17.19 9.64 5.77
CA LEU A 35 -17.98 8.74 6.62
C LEU A 35 -18.92 7.83 5.79
N LYS A 36 -19.59 8.37 4.78
CA LYS A 36 -20.42 7.59 3.86
C LYS A 36 -19.58 6.51 3.18
N ARG A 37 -18.39 6.84 2.67
CA ARG A 37 -17.47 5.87 2.07
C ARG A 37 -17.03 4.80 3.07
N LEU A 38 -16.65 5.18 4.30
CA LEU A 38 -16.28 4.22 5.35
C LEU A 38 -17.43 3.25 5.66
N THR A 39 -18.66 3.74 5.70
CA THR A 39 -19.86 2.92 5.94
C THR A 39 -20.12 1.96 4.78
N THR A 40 -19.94 2.41 3.55
CA THR A 40 -20.04 1.57 2.34
C THR A 40 -18.98 0.45 2.37
N MET A 41 -17.71 0.81 2.67
CA MET A 41 -16.65 -0.18 2.85
C MET A 41 -16.96 -1.18 3.98
N ALA A 42 -17.49 -0.70 5.11
CA ALA A 42 -17.85 -1.55 6.25
C ALA A 42 -18.88 -2.62 5.88
N LYS A 43 -19.84 -2.29 5.00
CA LYS A 43 -20.82 -3.26 4.47
C LYS A 43 -20.13 -4.42 3.72
N SER A 44 -19.09 -4.14 2.92
CA SER A 44 -18.36 -5.16 2.18
C SER A 44 -17.57 -6.13 3.09
N PHE A 45 -17.29 -5.73 4.32
CA PHE A 45 -16.67 -6.56 5.36
C PHE A 45 -17.67 -7.15 6.37
N GLY A 46 -18.97 -6.93 6.16
CA GLY A 46 -20.01 -7.40 7.08
C GLY A 46 -20.03 -6.69 8.44
N LEU A 47 -19.46 -5.49 8.54
CA LEU A 47 -19.46 -4.70 9.78
C LEU A 47 -20.74 -3.86 9.86
N PRO A 48 -21.44 -3.85 11.01
CA PRO A 48 -22.71 -3.13 11.21
C PRO A 48 -22.50 -1.64 11.50
N MET A 49 -21.73 -0.95 10.65
CA MET A 49 -21.51 0.49 10.77
C MET A 49 -22.69 1.24 10.14
N GLU A 50 -23.14 2.29 10.81
CA GLU A 50 -24.25 3.12 10.35
C GLU A 50 -23.94 4.61 10.47
N ILE A 51 -24.52 5.42 9.58
CA ILE A 51 -24.53 6.88 9.73
C ILE A 51 -25.69 7.27 10.64
N VAL A 52 -25.38 8.01 11.68
CA VAL A 52 -26.37 8.50 12.66
C VAL A 52 -26.44 10.02 12.65
N SER A 53 -27.61 10.57 13.06
CA SER A 53 -27.80 12.01 13.18
C SER A 53 -26.97 12.59 14.36
N PRO A 54 -26.71 13.91 14.36
CA PRO A 54 -26.07 14.58 15.50
C PRO A 54 -26.78 14.33 16.82
N GLN A 55 -28.11 14.32 16.82
CA GLN A 55 -28.96 14.07 17.99
C GLN A 55 -28.73 12.64 18.50
N LYS A 56 -28.73 11.66 17.62
CA LYS A 56 -28.47 10.25 17.99
C LYS A 56 -27.05 10.07 18.52
N ALA A 57 -26.07 10.72 17.93
CA ALA A 57 -24.69 10.70 18.42
C ALA A 57 -24.59 11.33 19.83
N GLN A 58 -25.31 12.41 20.11
CA GLN A 58 -25.39 13.03 21.44
C GLN A 58 -26.10 12.14 22.48
N GLU A 59 -27.14 11.40 22.08
CA GLU A 59 -27.76 10.41 22.96
C GLU A 59 -26.76 9.32 23.39
N LEU A 60 -25.88 8.90 22.49
CA LEU A 60 -24.84 7.89 22.76
C LEU A 60 -23.69 8.45 23.58
N PHE A 61 -23.33 9.73 23.38
CA PHE A 61 -22.26 10.42 24.11
C PHE A 61 -22.77 11.77 24.63
N PRO A 62 -23.53 11.80 25.74
CA PRO A 62 -24.24 13.02 26.22
C PRO A 62 -23.35 14.20 26.58
N LEU A 63 -22.06 13.98 26.82
CA LEU A 63 -21.09 15.01 27.21
C LEU A 63 -20.70 15.95 26.06
N MET A 64 -20.97 15.58 24.79
CA MET A 64 -20.56 16.38 23.65
C MET A 64 -21.57 17.45 23.27
N THR A 65 -21.08 18.54 22.67
CA THR A 65 -21.89 19.48 21.90
C THR A 65 -21.99 19.01 20.45
N THR A 66 -23.09 19.37 19.78
CA THR A 66 -23.37 18.94 18.39
C THR A 66 -23.64 20.12 17.43
N ASN A 67 -23.38 21.36 17.84
CA ASN A 67 -23.75 22.55 17.08
C ASN A 67 -23.12 22.61 15.67
N ASP A 68 -21.95 22.00 15.50
CA ASP A 68 -21.17 21.95 14.27
C ASP A 68 -21.10 20.52 13.67
N VAL A 69 -21.74 19.53 14.30
CA VAL A 69 -21.76 18.16 13.81
C VAL A 69 -22.82 18.01 12.73
N LEU A 70 -22.43 17.55 11.55
CA LEU A 70 -23.33 17.27 10.43
C LEU A 70 -23.83 15.83 10.42
N ALA A 71 -22.97 14.87 10.81
CA ALA A 71 -23.28 13.45 10.91
C ALA A 71 -22.25 12.75 11.79
N ALA A 72 -22.52 11.50 12.19
CA ALA A 72 -21.51 10.62 12.79
C ALA A 72 -21.65 9.21 12.23
N ALA A 73 -20.54 8.48 12.14
CA ALA A 73 -20.55 7.03 11.93
C ALA A 73 -20.51 6.33 13.30
N PHE A 74 -21.39 5.34 13.50
CA PHE A 74 -21.44 4.53 14.70
C PHE A 74 -21.21 3.05 14.37
N LEU A 75 -20.25 2.43 15.06
CA LEU A 75 -19.98 0.99 15.00
C LEU A 75 -20.33 0.36 16.34
N PRO A 76 -21.48 -0.31 16.49
CA PRO A 76 -21.96 -0.82 17.78
C PRO A 76 -21.13 -1.97 18.37
N THR A 77 -20.43 -2.73 17.53
CA THR A 77 -19.62 -3.89 17.92
C THR A 77 -18.18 -3.55 18.32
N ASP A 78 -17.81 -2.28 18.29
CA ASP A 78 -16.54 -1.76 18.78
C ASP A 78 -16.59 -1.50 20.29
N GLY A 79 -15.47 -1.10 20.89
CA GLY A 79 -15.40 -0.82 22.32
C GLY A 79 -13.98 -0.46 22.77
N TYR A 80 -13.73 -0.64 24.06
CA TYR A 80 -12.39 -0.43 24.63
C TYR A 80 -12.04 -1.55 25.63
N ILE A 81 -10.76 -1.69 25.92
CA ILE A 81 -10.20 -2.76 26.73
C ILE A 81 -9.03 -2.23 27.54
N ASP A 82 -8.68 -2.88 28.66
CA ASP A 82 -7.43 -2.56 29.37
C ASP A 82 -6.22 -3.16 28.64
N PRO A 83 -5.27 -2.34 28.16
CA PRO A 83 -4.12 -2.81 27.38
C PRO A 83 -3.20 -3.76 28.15
N ALA A 84 -3.02 -3.55 29.45
CA ALA A 84 -2.15 -4.40 30.27
C ALA A 84 -2.79 -5.76 30.48
N SER A 85 -4.07 -5.79 30.85
CA SER A 85 -4.82 -7.02 31.11
C SER A 85 -4.94 -7.89 29.87
N VAL A 86 -5.24 -7.32 28.69
CA VAL A 86 -5.31 -8.08 27.42
C VAL A 86 -3.95 -8.66 27.04
N THR A 87 -2.86 -7.91 27.24
CA THR A 87 -1.50 -8.39 26.99
C THR A 87 -1.15 -9.57 27.90
N GLN A 88 -1.49 -9.48 29.20
CA GLN A 88 -1.27 -10.56 30.16
C GLN A 88 -2.13 -11.80 29.84
N ALA A 89 -3.38 -11.61 29.39
CA ALA A 89 -4.24 -12.71 28.98
C ALA A 89 -3.66 -13.46 27.78
N ILE A 90 -3.21 -12.74 26.73
CA ILE A 90 -2.56 -13.35 25.57
C ILE A 90 -1.28 -14.08 25.98
N ALA A 91 -0.44 -13.46 26.81
CA ALA A 91 0.80 -14.09 27.30
C ALA A 91 0.50 -15.34 28.12
N ARG A 92 -0.54 -15.33 28.98
CA ARG A 92 -0.98 -16.50 29.74
C ARG A 92 -1.47 -17.62 28.81
N GLY A 93 -2.29 -17.29 27.83
CA GLY A 93 -2.75 -18.25 26.81
C GLY A 93 -1.59 -18.89 26.02
N ALA A 94 -0.57 -18.12 25.68
CA ALA A 94 0.66 -18.64 25.05
C ALA A 94 1.41 -19.60 25.98
N ARG A 95 1.61 -19.24 27.26
CA ARG A 95 2.26 -20.13 28.25
C ARG A 95 1.47 -21.44 28.43
N MET A 96 0.16 -21.39 28.49
CA MET A 96 -0.72 -22.57 28.60
C MET A 96 -0.54 -23.54 27.41
N ARG A 97 -0.11 -23.02 26.27
CA ARG A 97 0.22 -23.80 25.06
C ARG A 97 1.70 -24.14 24.90
N GLY A 98 2.51 -23.92 25.94
CA GLY A 98 3.92 -24.31 25.98
C GLY A 98 4.90 -23.23 25.54
N ALA A 99 4.48 -22.02 25.20
CA ALA A 99 5.40 -20.94 24.91
C ALA A 99 6.18 -20.52 26.16
N LYS A 100 7.49 -20.30 25.99
CA LYS A 100 8.37 -19.79 27.05
C LYS A 100 8.50 -18.29 26.91
N ILE A 101 8.22 -17.55 27.99
CA ILE A 101 8.38 -16.10 28.05
C ILE A 101 9.46 -15.76 29.05
N HIS A 102 10.55 -15.16 28.58
CA HIS A 102 11.71 -14.79 29.37
C HIS A 102 11.68 -13.28 29.64
N GLU A 103 11.25 -12.91 30.84
CA GLU A 103 11.29 -11.52 31.31
C GLU A 103 12.72 -11.16 31.74
N HIS A 104 13.04 -9.86 31.83
CA HIS A 104 14.39 -9.37 32.15
C HIS A 104 15.49 -9.93 31.27
N THR A 105 15.16 -10.23 30.01
CA THR A 105 16.06 -10.86 29.07
C THR A 105 16.13 -10.01 27.80
N ARG A 106 17.19 -9.25 27.65
CA ARG A 106 17.40 -8.34 26.53
C ARG A 106 18.17 -9.07 25.40
N VAL A 107 17.70 -8.91 24.16
CA VAL A 107 18.47 -9.32 22.97
C VAL A 107 19.68 -8.38 22.83
N ALA A 108 20.88 -8.95 22.79
CA ALA A 108 22.15 -8.22 22.69
C ALA A 108 22.72 -8.23 21.28
N SER A 109 22.63 -9.37 20.58
CA SER A 109 23.05 -9.52 19.19
C SER A 109 22.36 -10.73 18.55
N ILE A 110 22.47 -10.82 17.23
CA ILE A 110 21.90 -11.92 16.43
C ILE A 110 23.00 -12.43 15.50
N THR A 111 23.24 -13.73 15.52
CA THR A 111 24.15 -14.38 14.56
C THR A 111 23.41 -14.69 13.27
N VAL A 112 24.00 -14.28 12.16
CA VAL A 112 23.53 -14.55 10.80
C VAL A 112 24.59 -15.36 10.06
N ASP A 113 24.17 -16.49 9.49
CA ASP A 113 24.99 -17.33 8.61
C ASP A 113 24.33 -17.36 7.22
N GLY A 114 25.05 -16.89 6.21
CA GLY A 114 24.51 -16.69 4.87
C GLY A 114 23.27 -15.78 4.90
N ARG A 115 22.12 -16.33 4.55
CA ARG A 115 20.82 -15.64 4.53
C ARG A 115 19.89 -16.04 5.69
N ARG A 116 20.42 -16.62 6.77
CA ARG A 116 19.62 -17.12 7.90
C ARG A 116 20.12 -16.64 9.24
N CYS A 117 19.19 -16.21 10.09
CA CYS A 117 19.45 -16.06 11.52
C CYS A 117 19.54 -17.46 12.16
N THR A 118 20.57 -17.70 12.95
CA THR A 118 20.81 -18.99 13.61
C THR A 118 20.70 -18.91 15.12
N THR A 119 21.16 -17.80 15.71
CA THR A 119 21.25 -17.68 17.18
C THR A 119 20.90 -16.25 17.63
N VAL A 120 20.08 -16.15 18.66
CA VAL A 120 19.81 -14.91 19.38
C VAL A 120 20.61 -14.93 20.69
N HIS A 121 21.54 -13.98 20.85
CA HIS A 121 22.32 -13.79 22.07
C HIS A 121 21.61 -12.84 23.01
N THR A 122 21.46 -13.25 24.24
CA THR A 122 20.72 -12.45 25.24
C THR A 122 21.62 -12.07 26.43
N VAL A 123 21.16 -11.04 27.16
CA VAL A 123 21.74 -10.65 28.45
C VAL A 123 20.63 -10.56 29.50
N ASN A 124 20.92 -11.02 30.70
CA ASN A 124 19.97 -10.90 31.80
C ASN A 124 20.05 -9.46 32.38
N THR A 125 18.94 -8.78 32.45
CA THR A 125 18.84 -7.42 32.96
C THR A 125 18.19 -7.33 34.35
N ALA A 126 18.00 -8.45 35.05
CA ALA A 126 17.49 -8.45 36.40
C ALA A 126 18.45 -7.76 37.40
N ASN A 127 19.76 -7.80 37.11
CA ASN A 127 20.78 -7.06 37.87
C ASN A 127 20.99 -5.68 37.25
N THR A 128 21.01 -4.66 38.09
CA THR A 128 21.11 -3.24 37.70
C THR A 128 22.45 -2.87 37.05
N ASP A 129 23.47 -3.71 37.19
CA ASP A 129 24.82 -3.52 36.64
C ASP A 129 25.02 -4.11 35.23
N GLY A 130 24.01 -4.79 34.68
CA GLY A 130 24.05 -5.35 33.31
C GLY A 130 25.06 -6.52 33.14
N THR A 131 25.59 -7.06 34.21
CA THR A 131 26.58 -8.16 34.21
C THR A 131 25.96 -9.56 34.26
N GLY A 132 24.63 -9.65 34.15
CA GLY A 132 23.92 -10.93 34.16
C GLY A 132 24.30 -11.81 32.97
N THR A 133 24.67 -13.06 33.21
CA THR A 133 24.87 -14.07 32.18
C THR A 133 23.58 -14.29 31.40
N GLY A 134 23.64 -14.04 30.10
CA GLY A 134 22.53 -14.34 29.16
C GLY A 134 22.58 -15.79 28.69
N ALA A 135 21.71 -16.09 27.76
CA ALA A 135 21.65 -17.39 27.06
C ALA A 135 21.74 -17.17 25.56
N ASP A 136 22.31 -18.13 24.87
CA ASP A 136 22.25 -18.25 23.43
C ASP A 136 21.03 -19.11 23.07
N ILE A 137 20.17 -18.58 22.23
CA ILE A 137 18.93 -19.24 21.81
C ILE A 137 19.03 -19.52 20.32
N GLU A 138 19.16 -20.79 19.96
CA GLU A 138 19.08 -21.22 18.58
C GLU A 138 17.64 -21.13 18.08
N CYS A 139 17.45 -20.70 16.83
CA CYS A 139 16.12 -20.55 16.25
C CYS A 139 16.09 -20.93 14.76
N GLU A 140 15.01 -21.60 14.34
CA GLU A 140 14.71 -21.85 12.94
C GLU A 140 14.09 -20.63 12.24
N MET A 141 13.26 -19.88 12.98
CA MET A 141 12.63 -18.65 12.54
C MET A 141 12.67 -17.61 13.65
N LEU A 142 12.83 -16.35 13.28
CA LEU A 142 12.90 -15.22 14.21
C LEU A 142 11.87 -14.17 13.83
N VAL A 143 11.09 -13.69 14.82
CA VAL A 143 10.18 -12.54 14.67
C VAL A 143 10.69 -11.37 15.50
N ASN A 144 10.97 -10.25 14.84
CA ASN A 144 11.21 -8.97 15.50
C ASN A 144 9.90 -8.26 15.80
N ALA A 145 9.42 -8.39 17.03
CA ALA A 145 8.24 -7.69 17.55
C ALA A 145 8.63 -6.65 18.60
N ALA A 146 9.79 -6.00 18.42
CA ALA A 146 10.40 -5.13 19.44
C ALA A 146 9.79 -3.72 19.53
N GLY A 147 8.63 -3.47 18.92
CA GLY A 147 7.90 -2.21 19.00
C GLY A 147 8.78 -1.02 18.55
N MET A 148 8.97 -0.03 19.41
CA MET A 148 9.78 1.15 19.08
C MET A 148 11.26 0.83 18.86
N TRP A 149 11.80 -0.30 19.37
CA TRP A 149 13.16 -0.76 19.12
C TRP A 149 13.29 -1.68 17.88
N GLY A 150 12.25 -1.80 17.08
CA GLY A 150 12.24 -2.67 15.89
C GLY A 150 13.41 -2.40 14.93
N MET A 151 13.77 -1.12 14.75
CA MET A 151 14.89 -0.71 13.93
C MET A 151 16.25 -1.14 14.54
N GLU A 152 16.41 -1.03 15.85
CA GLU A 152 17.63 -1.40 16.56
C GLU A 152 17.87 -2.91 16.51
N VAL A 153 16.83 -3.70 16.79
CA VAL A 153 16.89 -5.18 16.70
C VAL A 153 17.11 -5.63 15.26
N GLY A 154 16.49 -4.97 14.28
CA GLY A 154 16.75 -5.23 12.85
C GLY A 154 18.23 -5.09 12.49
N ARG A 155 18.88 -4.02 12.98
CA ARG A 155 20.32 -3.77 12.73
C ARG A 155 21.25 -4.85 13.28
N MET A 156 20.86 -5.52 14.38
CA MET A 156 21.62 -6.66 14.93
C MET A 156 21.73 -7.82 13.94
N ALA A 157 20.75 -7.96 13.05
CA ALA A 157 20.73 -8.96 11.97
C ALA A 157 21.10 -8.38 10.59
N GLY A 158 21.60 -7.13 10.52
CA GLY A 158 21.88 -6.47 9.25
C GLY A 158 20.66 -6.02 8.46
N VAL A 159 19.46 -6.08 9.06
CA VAL A 159 18.18 -5.72 8.43
C VAL A 159 17.80 -4.29 8.78
N ARG A 160 17.15 -3.60 7.84
CA ARG A 160 16.67 -2.23 8.01
C ARG A 160 15.15 -2.18 8.11
N ILE A 161 14.65 -1.79 9.27
CA ILE A 161 13.21 -1.68 9.54
C ILE A 161 12.80 -0.20 9.51
N PRO A 162 11.80 0.21 8.69
CA PRO A 162 11.35 1.60 8.58
C PRO A 162 10.31 1.96 9.65
N ALA A 163 10.62 1.68 10.91
CA ALA A 163 9.77 1.99 12.05
C ALA A 163 10.60 2.40 13.26
N THR A 164 10.21 3.49 13.95
CA THR A 164 10.76 3.96 15.21
C THR A 164 9.64 4.55 16.07
N ALA A 165 9.82 5.67 16.77
CA ALA A 165 8.78 6.26 17.59
C ALA A 165 8.60 7.76 17.32
N VAL A 166 7.41 8.26 17.66
CA VAL A 166 7.11 9.68 17.82
C VAL A 166 6.55 9.93 19.22
N GLU A 167 6.65 11.15 19.72
CA GLU A 167 5.98 11.55 20.93
C GLU A 167 4.45 11.63 20.72
N HIS A 168 3.70 11.14 21.67
CA HIS A 168 2.23 11.21 21.65
C HIS A 168 1.70 11.51 23.04
N GLN A 169 0.78 12.48 23.11
CA GLN A 169 0.24 12.95 24.37
C GLN A 169 -1.25 12.66 24.51
N TYR A 170 -1.66 12.34 25.72
CA TYR A 170 -3.06 12.33 26.10
C TYR A 170 -3.23 12.82 27.54
N LEU A 171 -4.37 13.46 27.77
CA LEU A 171 -4.77 13.99 29.07
C LEU A 171 -5.82 13.06 29.69
N ILE A 172 -5.74 12.86 31.00
CA ILE A 172 -6.80 12.26 31.80
C ILE A 172 -7.40 13.36 32.66
N SER A 173 -8.71 13.57 32.53
CA SER A 173 -9.43 14.58 33.32
C SER A 173 -9.65 14.14 34.75
N GLY A 174 -9.97 15.09 35.62
CA GLY A 174 -10.64 14.82 36.89
C GLY A 174 -12.05 14.25 36.72
N PRO A 175 -12.77 14.03 37.81
CA PRO A 175 -14.15 13.53 37.79
C PRO A 175 -15.07 14.45 36.97
N ILE A 176 -15.98 13.85 36.20
CA ILE A 176 -17.03 14.60 35.49
C ILE A 176 -18.21 14.77 36.39
N GLU A 177 -18.56 16.01 36.69
CA GLU A 177 -19.70 16.35 37.56
C GLU A 177 -21.01 15.79 36.99
N GLY A 178 -21.82 15.19 37.88
CA GLY A 178 -23.14 14.63 37.53
C GLY A 178 -23.10 13.25 36.89
N TYR A 179 -21.93 12.61 36.75
CA TYR A 179 -21.80 11.25 36.20
C TYR A 179 -21.03 10.33 37.16
N THR A 180 -21.50 9.11 37.26
CA THR A 180 -20.79 8.02 37.94
C THR A 180 -19.83 7.33 36.98
N PRO A 181 -18.77 6.64 37.46
CA PRO A 181 -17.90 5.82 36.62
C PRO A 181 -18.65 4.75 35.79
N VAL A 182 -19.75 4.21 36.34
CA VAL A 182 -20.59 3.21 35.67
C VAL A 182 -21.35 3.83 34.48
N GLU A 183 -21.84 5.05 34.59
CA GLU A 183 -22.54 5.76 33.54
C GLU A 183 -21.55 6.17 32.41
N LEU A 184 -20.39 6.71 32.81
CA LEU A 184 -19.32 7.03 31.86
C LEU A 184 -18.85 5.79 31.11
N GLY A 185 -18.64 4.67 31.80
CA GLY A 185 -18.18 3.41 31.24
C GLY A 185 -19.13 2.77 30.21
N LYS A 186 -20.38 3.26 30.10
CA LYS A 186 -21.33 2.84 29.06
C LYS A 186 -21.24 3.65 27.76
N MET A 187 -20.53 4.79 27.78
CA MET A 187 -20.40 5.65 26.61
C MET A 187 -19.43 5.00 25.59
N PRO A 188 -19.69 5.15 24.29
CA PRO A 188 -18.76 4.69 23.26
C PRO A 188 -17.46 5.48 23.30
N THR A 189 -16.41 4.94 22.71
CA THR A 189 -15.26 5.77 22.33
C THR A 189 -15.69 6.75 21.25
N MET A 190 -15.10 7.95 21.23
CA MET A 190 -15.45 8.97 20.24
C MET A 190 -14.21 9.54 19.58
N ARG A 191 -14.28 9.74 18.27
CA ARG A 191 -13.25 10.43 17.47
C ARG A 191 -13.88 11.66 16.83
N ASP A 192 -13.25 12.80 17.00
CA ASP A 192 -13.57 14.05 16.34
C ASP A 192 -12.37 14.50 15.47
N PRO A 193 -12.26 13.97 14.25
CA PRO A 193 -11.11 14.25 13.40
C PRO A 193 -10.96 15.71 12.97
N ASP A 194 -12.08 16.43 12.84
CA ASP A 194 -12.07 17.86 12.46
C ASP A 194 -11.54 18.75 13.58
N HIS A 195 -11.62 18.28 14.84
CA HIS A 195 -10.98 18.90 16.01
C HIS A 195 -9.70 18.18 16.46
N LEU A 196 -9.18 17.21 15.70
CA LEU A 196 -7.95 16.46 15.95
C LEU A 196 -7.94 15.63 17.23
N VAL A 197 -9.08 15.37 17.87
CA VAL A 197 -9.18 14.74 19.20
C VAL A 197 -9.94 13.42 19.20
N TYR A 198 -9.64 12.59 20.20
CA TYR A 198 -10.39 11.39 20.51
C TYR A 198 -10.64 11.28 22.02
N TYR A 199 -11.67 10.52 22.39
CA TYR A 199 -12.13 10.34 23.76
C TYR A 199 -12.37 8.90 24.12
N LYS A 200 -12.05 8.55 25.36
CA LYS A 200 -12.40 7.28 25.98
C LYS A 200 -12.79 7.52 27.43
N PRO A 201 -13.82 6.84 27.97
CA PRO A 201 -14.07 6.81 29.41
C PRO A 201 -12.86 6.29 30.18
N ASP A 202 -12.50 6.94 31.30
CA ASP A 202 -11.39 6.54 32.18
C ASP A 202 -11.77 6.72 33.67
N GLY A 203 -12.37 5.68 34.21
CA GLY A 203 -12.88 5.72 35.61
C GLY A 203 -13.89 6.84 35.79
N PRO A 204 -13.65 7.83 36.70
CA PRO A 204 -14.59 8.93 36.94
C PRO A 204 -14.45 10.08 35.92
N GLY A 205 -13.51 10.02 34.97
CA GLY A 205 -13.20 11.05 34.00
C GLY A 205 -13.16 10.57 32.57
N LEU A 206 -12.56 11.38 31.71
CA LEU A 206 -12.31 11.09 30.31
C LEU A 206 -10.79 11.09 30.04
N LEU A 207 -10.34 10.15 29.22
CA LEU A 207 -9.08 10.25 28.51
C LEU A 207 -9.33 11.01 27.21
N ILE A 208 -8.53 12.07 26.96
CA ILE A 208 -8.57 12.89 25.76
C ILE A 208 -7.18 12.87 25.16
N GLY A 209 -7.06 12.43 23.92
CA GLY A 209 -5.83 12.50 23.15
C GLY A 209 -6.08 13.10 21.77
N GLY A 210 -5.03 13.26 21.00
CA GLY A 210 -5.16 13.83 19.65
C GLY A 210 -3.89 13.73 18.86
N TYR A 211 -3.91 14.30 17.65
CA TYR A 211 -2.80 14.27 16.72
C TYR A 211 -2.40 15.69 16.33
N GLU A 212 -1.58 16.30 17.20
CA GLU A 212 -1.02 17.63 16.98
C GLU A 212 -0.07 17.64 15.78
N PRO A 213 0.03 18.75 15.02
CA PRO A 213 0.82 18.79 13.79
C PRO A 213 2.36 18.88 14.04
N ASP A 214 2.78 19.18 15.25
CA ASP A 214 4.16 19.48 15.64
C ASP A 214 4.78 18.43 16.57
N THR A 215 4.39 17.17 16.45
CA THR A 215 5.00 16.06 17.21
C THR A 215 6.51 15.93 16.92
N VAL A 216 7.22 15.26 17.80
CA VAL A 216 8.68 15.05 17.70
C VAL A 216 8.99 13.58 17.45
N ALA A 217 9.80 13.33 16.41
CA ALA A 217 10.29 11.98 16.14
C ALA A 217 11.38 11.61 17.16
N PHE A 218 11.34 10.37 17.66
CA PHE A 218 12.27 9.83 18.64
C PHE A 218 13.06 8.66 18.05
N GLY A 219 14.37 8.63 18.30
CA GLY A 219 15.26 7.60 17.75
C GLY A 219 15.71 7.83 16.30
N THR A 220 15.45 9.01 15.74
CA THR A 220 15.86 9.39 14.37
C THR A 220 17.18 10.19 14.32
N GLY A 221 17.78 10.53 15.45
CA GLY A 221 18.99 11.33 15.55
C GLY A 221 20.15 10.86 14.67
N SER A 222 21.04 11.78 14.28
CA SER A 222 22.22 11.53 13.44
C SER A 222 23.42 11.07 14.29
N GLY A 223 24.24 10.17 13.75
CA GLY A 223 25.49 9.69 14.39
C GLY A 223 25.41 8.22 14.84
N ASN A 224 26.50 7.73 15.44
CA ASN A 224 26.58 6.34 15.94
C ASN A 224 25.65 6.10 17.14
N ASP A 225 25.30 7.15 17.87
CA ASP A 225 24.43 7.11 19.06
C ASP A 225 22.95 7.34 18.73
N GLY A 226 22.61 7.57 17.47
CA GLY A 226 21.23 7.80 17.05
C GLY A 226 20.44 6.50 16.98
N GLY A 227 19.40 6.39 17.79
CA GLY A 227 18.51 5.26 17.96
C GLY A 227 17.82 5.39 19.31
N ILE A 228 16.86 4.51 19.58
CA ILE A 228 16.22 4.48 20.89
C ILE A 228 17.14 3.69 21.84
N PRO A 229 17.62 4.31 22.94
CA PRO A 229 18.51 3.62 23.88
C PRO A 229 17.78 2.41 24.50
N ALA A 230 18.49 1.31 24.67
CA ALA A 230 17.96 0.13 25.37
C ALA A 230 17.58 0.42 26.84
N SER A 231 18.14 1.49 27.43
CA SER A 231 17.81 1.97 28.77
C SER A 231 16.49 2.73 28.82
N PHE A 232 15.94 3.17 27.70
CA PHE A 232 14.64 3.86 27.66
C PHE A 232 13.49 2.85 27.75
N GLN A 233 13.42 2.13 28.84
CA GLN A 233 12.35 1.17 29.14
C GLN A 233 11.53 1.67 30.35
N ARG A 234 10.20 1.52 30.25
CA ARG A 234 9.27 1.98 31.30
C ARG A 234 9.42 3.47 31.64
N GLN A 235 9.80 4.27 30.64
CA GLN A 235 9.97 5.70 30.76
C GLN A 235 8.94 6.41 29.87
N LEU A 236 8.55 7.59 30.30
CA LEU A 236 7.75 8.55 29.55
C LEU A 236 8.60 9.80 29.31
N PHE A 237 8.19 10.59 28.35
CA PHE A 237 8.73 11.93 28.17
C PHE A 237 8.11 12.91 29.18
N GLU A 238 8.75 14.06 29.39
CA GLU A 238 8.13 15.13 30.14
C GLU A 238 6.87 15.63 29.44
N PRO A 239 5.77 15.88 30.18
CA PRO A 239 4.58 16.47 29.61
C PRO A 239 4.84 17.82 28.97
N ASN A 240 4.34 18.03 27.75
CA ASN A 240 4.45 19.30 27.04
C ASN A 240 3.07 19.96 26.95
N PHE A 241 2.76 20.78 27.94
CA PHE A 241 1.47 21.49 28.02
C PHE A 241 1.25 22.48 26.89
N ASP A 242 2.31 23.17 26.43
CA ASP A 242 2.22 24.15 25.35
C ASP A 242 1.80 23.47 24.03
N ARG A 243 2.41 22.31 23.72
CA ARG A 243 2.05 21.53 22.53
C ARG A 243 0.66 20.91 22.65
N PHE A 244 0.24 20.52 23.85
CA PHE A 244 -1.09 19.94 24.08
C PHE A 244 -2.21 21.00 24.15
N ALA A 245 -1.88 22.28 24.31
CA ALA A 245 -2.88 23.35 24.55
C ALA A 245 -3.96 23.42 23.46
N GLN A 246 -3.57 23.28 22.17
CA GLN A 246 -4.52 23.27 21.07
C GLN A 246 -5.52 22.10 21.18
N LEU A 247 -5.03 20.91 21.51
CA LEU A 247 -5.90 19.73 21.67
C LEU A 247 -6.83 19.89 22.88
N ALA A 248 -6.34 20.49 23.98
CA ALA A 248 -7.15 20.77 25.16
C ALA A 248 -8.28 21.78 24.84
N GLU A 249 -7.98 22.83 24.10
CA GLU A 249 -8.97 23.83 23.67
C GLU A 249 -10.04 23.19 22.77
N LEU A 250 -9.62 22.48 21.72
CA LEU A 250 -10.52 21.80 20.78
C LEU A 250 -11.33 20.69 21.48
N GLY A 251 -10.70 19.97 22.39
CA GLY A 251 -11.35 18.95 23.21
C GLY A 251 -12.42 19.54 24.12
N THR A 252 -12.13 20.64 24.79
CA THR A 252 -13.09 21.34 25.66
C THR A 252 -14.25 21.95 24.84
N LYS A 253 -13.96 22.48 23.65
CA LYS A 253 -15.02 22.97 22.73
C LYS A 253 -16.03 21.84 22.39
N ARG A 254 -15.55 20.62 22.13
CA ARG A 254 -16.43 19.47 21.87
C ARG A 254 -17.12 18.96 23.14
N THR A 255 -16.45 18.98 24.27
CA THR A 255 -16.89 18.38 25.55
C THR A 255 -16.74 19.42 26.67
N PRO A 256 -17.70 20.37 26.82
CA PRO A 256 -17.55 21.53 27.72
C PRO A 256 -17.39 21.18 29.19
N CYS A 257 -17.85 20.01 29.64
CA CYS A 257 -17.65 19.58 31.03
C CYS A 257 -16.15 19.49 31.43
N LEU A 258 -15.23 19.49 30.46
CA LEU A 258 -13.79 19.51 30.73
C LEU A 258 -13.29 20.85 31.30
N GLU A 259 -14.01 21.95 31.10
CA GLU A 259 -13.65 23.25 31.72
C GLU A 259 -13.57 23.19 33.23
N THR A 260 -14.46 22.39 33.85
CA THR A 260 -14.58 22.25 35.32
C THR A 260 -13.98 20.97 35.88
N ALA A 261 -13.78 19.96 35.03
CA ALA A 261 -13.28 18.66 35.50
C ALA A 261 -11.81 18.70 35.96
N GLY A 262 -11.03 19.67 35.52
CA GLY A 262 -9.62 19.77 35.82
C GLY A 262 -8.77 18.67 35.17
N ILE A 263 -7.46 18.77 35.32
CA ILE A 263 -6.48 17.83 34.79
C ILE A 263 -5.97 16.92 35.90
N ARG A 264 -6.18 15.61 35.79
CA ARG A 264 -5.57 14.63 36.68
C ARG A 264 -4.12 14.37 36.32
N THR A 265 -3.86 14.17 35.01
CA THR A 265 -2.49 13.98 34.48
C THR A 265 -2.45 14.24 32.99
N LEU A 266 -1.29 14.71 32.51
CA LEU A 266 -0.91 14.72 31.08
C LEU A 266 0.22 13.73 30.90
N LEU A 267 0.05 12.76 30.03
CA LEU A 267 1.03 11.73 29.74
C LEU A 267 1.63 11.99 28.36
N ASN A 268 2.95 11.91 28.23
CA ASN A 268 3.69 12.00 26.98
C ASN A 268 4.55 10.75 26.81
N GLY A 269 4.24 9.93 25.83
CA GLY A 269 4.91 8.64 25.65
C GLY A 269 5.34 8.38 24.20
N PRO A 270 6.27 7.43 24.00
CA PRO A 270 6.65 7.00 22.67
C PRO A 270 5.55 6.11 22.07
N ILE A 271 5.13 6.45 20.86
CA ILE A 271 4.23 5.62 20.07
C ILE A 271 5.00 5.09 18.85
N PRO A 272 5.02 3.75 18.60
CA PRO A 272 5.71 3.20 17.43
C PRO A 272 5.06 3.69 16.13
N TYR A 273 5.88 4.18 15.20
CA TYR A 273 5.44 4.75 13.94
C TYR A 273 6.31 4.26 12.79
N SER A 274 5.71 3.98 11.66
CA SER A 274 6.38 3.63 10.40
C SER A 274 6.49 4.83 9.46
N ALA A 275 7.18 4.63 8.36
CA ALA A 275 7.34 5.67 7.33
C ALA A 275 6.03 6.07 6.62
N ASP A 276 4.99 5.26 6.69
CA ASP A 276 3.66 5.50 6.07
C ASP A 276 2.50 5.44 7.06
N ALA A 277 2.78 5.29 8.35
CA ALA A 277 1.84 5.14 9.46
C ALA A 277 1.09 3.80 9.51
N ASP A 278 1.32 2.89 8.59
CA ASP A 278 0.78 1.54 8.65
C ASP A 278 1.76 0.57 9.33
N PHE A 279 1.25 -0.55 9.84
CA PHE A 279 2.07 -1.57 10.49
C PHE A 279 3.14 -2.12 9.54
N VAL A 280 4.23 -2.63 10.09
CA VAL A 280 5.30 -3.26 9.32
C VAL A 280 5.34 -4.73 9.69
N MET A 281 4.96 -5.60 8.77
CA MET A 281 4.84 -7.04 8.97
C MET A 281 5.52 -7.82 7.84
N GLY A 282 5.76 -9.10 8.09
CA GLY A 282 6.18 -10.05 7.08
C GLY A 282 7.67 -10.38 7.09
N ARG A 283 8.07 -11.20 6.11
CA ARG A 283 9.46 -11.63 5.95
C ARG A 283 10.28 -10.56 5.25
N VAL A 284 11.44 -10.21 5.82
CA VAL A 284 12.35 -9.26 5.21
C VAL A 284 13.00 -9.83 3.94
N PRO A 285 13.33 -9.01 2.93
CA PRO A 285 13.93 -9.51 1.68
C PRO A 285 15.40 -9.93 1.83
N GLU A 286 16.08 -9.50 2.89
CA GLU A 286 17.50 -9.80 3.14
C GLU A 286 17.73 -11.20 3.70
N LEU A 287 16.79 -11.73 4.49
CA LEU A 287 16.93 -12.98 5.24
C LEU A 287 15.73 -13.92 5.02
N ASP A 288 15.99 -15.21 4.98
CA ASP A 288 14.98 -16.21 4.64
C ASP A 288 14.10 -16.63 5.82
N ASN A 289 14.55 -16.41 7.05
CA ASN A 289 13.85 -16.81 8.26
C ASN A 289 13.65 -15.66 9.29
N TYR A 290 13.80 -14.42 8.84
CA TYR A 290 13.58 -13.25 9.69
C TYR A 290 12.27 -12.55 9.31
N TYR A 291 11.40 -12.45 10.28
CA TYR A 291 10.11 -11.78 10.16
C TYR A 291 10.06 -10.54 11.04
N VAL A 292 9.19 -9.61 10.70
CA VAL A 292 9.00 -8.37 11.45
C VAL A 292 7.50 -8.15 11.76
N ALA A 293 7.21 -7.65 12.95
CA ALA A 293 5.89 -7.21 13.38
C ALA A 293 6.06 -5.98 14.29
N THR A 294 6.13 -4.78 13.72
CA THR A 294 6.41 -3.53 14.45
C THR A 294 5.68 -2.33 13.85
N GLY A 295 5.84 -1.14 14.42
CA GLY A 295 5.18 0.07 13.96
C GLY A 295 3.68 0.10 14.25
N PHE A 296 3.20 -0.63 15.24
CA PHE A 296 1.78 -0.78 15.57
C PHE A 296 1.26 0.44 16.32
N LEU A 297 0.90 1.46 15.58
CA LEU A 297 0.18 2.64 16.08
C LEU A 297 -1.13 2.24 16.82
N TYR A 298 -1.87 1.23 16.30
CA TYR A 298 -3.09 0.68 16.89
C TYR A 298 -2.85 -0.74 17.42
N GLY A 299 -1.83 -0.93 18.25
CA GLY A 299 -1.39 -2.25 18.69
C GLY A 299 -2.50 -3.10 19.30
N ILE A 300 -3.35 -2.51 20.13
CA ILE A 300 -4.47 -3.24 20.76
C ILE A 300 -5.52 -3.65 19.72
N ALA A 301 -5.91 -2.75 18.83
CA ALA A 301 -6.91 -3.07 17.80
C ALA A 301 -6.43 -4.15 16.83
N ALA A 302 -5.14 -4.19 16.52
CA ALA A 302 -4.57 -5.06 15.49
C ALA A 302 -3.86 -6.31 16.04
N GLY A 303 -3.41 -6.30 17.30
CA GLY A 303 -2.49 -7.30 17.85
C GLY A 303 -2.97 -8.75 17.72
N GLY A 304 -4.27 -8.99 17.99
CA GLY A 304 -4.85 -10.33 17.85
C GLY A 304 -4.83 -10.84 16.39
N GLY A 305 -5.25 -10.01 15.43
CA GLY A 305 -5.22 -10.34 14.01
C GLY A 305 -3.79 -10.47 13.48
N ALA A 306 -2.92 -9.54 13.82
CA ALA A 306 -1.52 -9.55 13.40
C ALA A 306 -0.78 -10.79 13.89
N GLY A 307 -1.01 -11.22 15.14
CA GLY A 307 -0.42 -12.45 15.69
C GLY A 307 -0.85 -13.70 14.93
N LYS A 308 -2.14 -13.81 14.58
CA LYS A 308 -2.67 -14.90 13.76
C LYS A 308 -2.03 -14.91 12.37
N MET A 309 -2.07 -13.78 11.67
CA MET A 309 -1.50 -13.66 10.32
C MET A 309 0.01 -13.94 10.29
N MET A 310 0.75 -13.52 11.32
CA MET A 310 2.18 -13.80 11.43
C MET A 310 2.45 -15.29 11.64
N ALA A 311 1.66 -15.95 12.47
CA ALA A 311 1.78 -17.40 12.69
C ALA A 311 1.51 -18.19 11.40
N GLU A 312 0.46 -17.84 10.67
CA GLU A 312 0.16 -18.45 9.35
C GLU A 312 1.31 -18.19 8.37
N TRP A 313 1.83 -16.95 8.31
CA TRP A 313 2.94 -16.61 7.40
C TRP A 313 4.19 -17.44 7.66
N MET A 314 4.52 -17.63 8.94
CA MET A 314 5.69 -18.42 9.34
C MET A 314 5.51 -19.92 9.08
N LEU A 315 4.34 -20.47 9.39
CA LEU A 315 4.08 -21.91 9.36
C LEU A 315 3.67 -22.41 7.97
N GLU A 316 2.92 -21.59 7.23
CA GLU A 316 2.34 -21.95 5.93
C GLU A 316 2.99 -21.22 4.75
N GLY A 317 3.99 -20.35 5.04
CA GLY A 317 4.69 -19.54 4.03
C GLY A 317 3.95 -18.29 3.57
N ARG A 318 2.67 -18.11 3.97
CA ARG A 318 1.86 -16.92 3.67
C ARG A 318 0.68 -16.79 4.63
N PRO A 319 0.17 -15.56 4.87
CA PRO A 319 -1.06 -15.35 5.63
C PRO A 319 -2.30 -15.72 4.82
N SER A 320 -3.45 -15.87 5.49
CA SER A 320 -4.75 -16.15 4.86
C SER A 320 -5.43 -14.91 4.28
N LEU A 321 -4.91 -13.71 4.54
CA LEU A 321 -5.37 -12.43 4.00
C LEU A 321 -4.24 -11.77 3.21
N ASP A 322 -4.61 -10.94 2.23
CA ASP A 322 -3.66 -10.03 1.60
C ASP A 322 -3.15 -9.01 2.61
N LEU A 323 -1.86 -9.09 2.93
CA LEU A 323 -1.16 -8.15 3.80
C LEU A 323 -0.19 -7.24 3.05
N TRP A 324 -0.27 -7.12 1.74
CA TRP A 324 0.60 -6.24 0.97
C TRP A 324 0.67 -4.80 1.53
N PRO A 325 -0.44 -4.16 1.93
CA PRO A 325 -0.38 -2.83 2.53
C PRO A 325 0.46 -2.74 3.81
N LEU A 326 0.70 -3.89 4.48
CA LEU A 326 1.46 -4.00 5.72
C LEU A 326 2.83 -4.67 5.52
N ASP A 327 3.10 -5.23 4.34
CA ASP A 327 4.32 -5.98 4.06
C ASP A 327 5.56 -5.08 4.12
N VAL A 328 6.60 -5.51 4.86
CA VAL A 328 7.87 -4.78 4.97
C VAL A 328 8.53 -4.54 3.60
N ARG A 329 8.28 -5.42 2.62
CA ARG A 329 8.80 -5.33 1.26
C ARG A 329 8.19 -4.19 0.42
N ARG A 330 7.15 -3.49 0.92
CA ARG A 330 6.64 -2.25 0.30
C ARG A 330 7.61 -1.07 0.43
N PHE A 331 8.60 -1.19 1.29
CA PHE A 331 9.60 -0.16 1.54
C PHE A 331 10.89 -0.40 0.74
N SER A 332 11.45 0.68 0.23
CA SER A 332 12.77 0.71 -0.39
C SER A 332 13.80 1.25 0.59
N PHE A 333 15.08 1.10 0.28
CA PHE A 333 16.21 1.52 1.11
C PHE A 333 16.07 2.92 1.73
N HIS A 334 15.66 3.94 0.95
CA HIS A 334 15.58 5.32 1.42
C HIS A 334 14.56 5.52 2.55
N HIS A 335 13.47 4.72 2.58
CA HIS A 335 12.47 4.75 3.65
C HIS A 335 13.04 4.33 5.00
N THR A 336 14.16 3.61 5.02
CA THR A 336 14.82 3.12 6.25
C THR A 336 15.89 4.06 6.77
N THR A 337 16.13 5.18 6.10
CA THR A 337 17.10 6.19 6.56
C THR A 337 16.48 7.10 7.60
N ARG A 338 17.23 7.43 8.64
CA ARG A 338 16.74 8.32 9.70
C ARG A 338 16.28 9.67 9.19
N ARG A 339 17.01 10.23 8.22
CA ARG A 339 16.65 11.52 7.60
C ARG A 339 15.28 11.50 6.91
N PHE A 340 14.92 10.37 6.31
CA PHE A 340 13.60 10.19 5.71
C PHE A 340 12.55 10.03 6.81
N MET A 341 12.81 9.10 7.75
CA MET A 341 11.91 8.77 8.84
C MET A 341 11.54 10.00 9.67
N ASP A 342 12.53 10.80 10.09
CA ASP A 342 12.34 12.00 10.88
C ASP A 342 11.26 12.93 10.28
N LYS A 343 11.35 13.23 8.99
CA LYS A 343 10.41 14.12 8.32
C LYS A 343 9.07 13.47 8.00
N ARG A 344 9.12 12.24 7.48
CA ARG A 344 7.91 11.58 6.99
C ARG A 344 7.00 11.11 8.13
N MET A 345 7.55 10.61 9.24
CA MET A 345 6.71 10.19 10.36
C MET A 345 5.97 11.36 11.00
N VAL A 346 6.60 12.54 11.13
CA VAL A 346 5.95 13.74 11.64
C VAL A 346 4.81 14.17 10.72
N GLU A 347 5.02 14.16 9.39
CA GLU A 347 3.94 14.41 8.42
C GLU A 347 2.80 13.40 8.55
N MET A 348 3.14 12.12 8.64
CA MET A 348 2.14 11.05 8.74
C MET A 348 1.34 11.12 10.03
N TYR A 349 1.99 11.49 11.15
CA TYR A 349 1.31 11.72 12.42
C TYR A 349 0.37 12.93 12.34
N ALA A 350 0.84 14.07 11.84
CA ALA A 350 0.02 15.28 11.65
C ALA A 350 -1.18 15.05 10.69
N HIS A 351 -1.03 14.11 9.76
CA HIS A 351 -2.08 13.76 8.80
C HIS A 351 -3.04 12.67 9.28
N HIS A 352 -2.87 12.17 10.50
CA HIS A 352 -3.67 11.05 11.01
C HIS A 352 -5.19 11.32 10.95
N TYR A 353 -5.59 12.54 11.32
CA TYR A 353 -6.98 13.00 11.26
C TYR A 353 -7.27 13.95 10.09
N LYS A 354 -6.24 14.31 9.32
CA LYS A 354 -6.44 15.19 8.17
C LYS A 354 -7.29 14.51 7.12
N LEU A 355 -8.29 15.21 6.63
CA LEU A 355 -9.10 14.76 5.51
C LEU A 355 -8.22 14.74 4.25
N ALA A 356 -8.03 13.57 3.67
CA ALA A 356 -7.28 13.37 2.45
C ALA A 356 -8.22 13.01 1.30
N ALA A 357 -8.45 13.96 0.39
CA ALA A 357 -9.18 13.66 -0.83
C ALA A 357 -8.38 12.69 -1.74
N PRO A 358 -9.05 11.90 -2.59
CA PRO A 358 -8.38 11.00 -3.53
C PRO A 358 -7.30 11.70 -4.36
N GLY A 359 -6.15 11.07 -4.51
CA GLY A 359 -5.01 11.63 -5.25
C GLY A 359 -4.14 12.62 -4.46
N SER A 360 -4.37 12.80 -3.15
CA SER A 360 -3.49 13.61 -2.28
C SER A 360 -2.10 13.01 -2.18
N GLU A 361 -1.06 13.85 -2.31
CA GLU A 361 0.34 13.47 -2.26
C GLU A 361 0.99 13.91 -0.93
N LYS A 362 2.03 13.18 -0.51
CA LYS A 362 2.85 13.58 0.64
C LYS A 362 3.85 14.65 0.22
N VAL A 363 4.10 15.62 1.11
CA VAL A 363 4.91 16.81 0.78
C VAL A 363 6.33 16.78 1.36
N THR A 364 6.59 16.01 2.44
CA THR A 364 7.93 15.89 3.02
C THR A 364 8.78 14.82 2.34
N ALA A 365 10.08 14.86 2.54
CA ALA A 365 11.04 13.89 2.03
C ALA A 365 10.86 13.61 0.52
N ARG A 366 10.63 14.68 -0.25
CA ARG A 366 10.50 14.68 -1.71
C ARG A 366 11.85 14.83 -2.40
N GLY A 367 11.91 14.54 -3.70
CA GLY A 367 13.08 14.73 -4.55
C GLY A 367 14.22 13.74 -4.31
N ILE A 368 13.96 12.57 -3.69
CA ILE A 368 14.99 11.60 -3.33
C ILE A 368 15.50 10.80 -4.52
N ARG A 369 14.57 10.33 -5.37
CA ARG A 369 14.89 9.61 -6.60
C ARG A 369 14.26 10.37 -7.76
N ARG A 370 15.09 10.75 -8.71
CA ARG A 370 14.66 11.49 -9.90
C ARG A 370 15.08 10.76 -11.16
N SER A 371 14.23 10.79 -12.14
CA SER A 371 14.56 10.40 -13.51
C SER A 371 15.62 11.34 -14.09
N PRO A 372 16.47 10.91 -15.02
CA PRO A 372 17.34 11.82 -15.76
C PRO A 372 16.58 12.88 -16.57
N LEU A 373 15.28 12.67 -16.80
CA LEU A 373 14.38 13.60 -17.49
C LEU A 373 13.68 14.59 -16.53
N HIS A 374 13.89 14.46 -15.21
CA HIS A 374 13.13 15.22 -14.22
C HIS A 374 13.13 16.73 -14.47
N ASP A 375 14.30 17.33 -14.73
CA ASP A 375 14.41 18.79 -14.86
C ASP A 375 13.85 19.27 -16.23
N THR A 376 13.98 18.48 -17.28
CA THR A 376 13.34 18.72 -18.59
C THR A 376 11.81 18.70 -18.46
N LEU A 377 11.26 17.66 -17.84
CA LEU A 377 9.81 17.55 -17.62
C LEU A 377 9.27 18.61 -16.65
N ALA A 378 10.07 19.03 -15.67
CA ALA A 378 9.72 20.16 -14.82
C ALA A 378 9.63 21.49 -15.62
N ALA A 379 10.52 21.69 -16.58
CA ALA A 379 10.45 22.83 -17.51
C ALA A 379 9.20 22.76 -18.42
N HIS A 380 8.73 21.56 -18.74
CA HIS A 380 7.44 21.31 -19.41
C HIS A 380 6.25 21.32 -18.45
N ARG A 381 6.43 21.84 -17.22
CA ARG A 381 5.38 22.07 -16.22
C ARG A 381 4.75 20.78 -15.66
N ALA A 382 5.55 19.71 -15.54
CA ALA A 382 5.13 18.49 -14.87
C ALA A 382 4.75 18.74 -13.40
N VAL A 383 3.61 18.17 -12.98
CA VAL A 383 3.19 18.12 -11.59
C VAL A 383 3.53 16.73 -11.06
N TYR A 384 4.40 16.69 -10.05
CA TYR A 384 4.99 15.44 -9.59
C TYR A 384 4.26 14.83 -8.40
N GLY A 385 4.04 13.51 -8.47
CA GLY A 385 3.76 12.66 -7.31
C GLY A 385 4.97 11.80 -6.93
N SER A 386 4.86 11.07 -5.83
CA SER A 386 5.93 10.18 -5.36
C SER A 386 5.48 8.73 -5.26
N ARG A 387 6.26 7.82 -5.84
CA ARG A 387 6.02 6.38 -5.70
C ARG A 387 7.34 5.63 -5.51
N GLY A 388 7.48 4.86 -4.41
CA GLY A 388 8.76 4.20 -4.09
C GLY A 388 9.94 5.19 -3.99
N GLY A 389 9.69 6.43 -3.57
CA GLY A 389 10.65 7.53 -3.51
C GLY A 389 10.98 8.20 -4.85
N TRP A 390 10.49 7.69 -5.96
CA TRP A 390 10.62 8.31 -7.27
C TRP A 390 9.66 9.47 -7.43
N GLU A 391 10.17 10.62 -7.93
CA GLU A 391 9.34 11.69 -8.47
C GLU A 391 8.84 11.25 -9.84
N ARG A 392 7.51 11.24 -10.03
CA ARG A 392 6.87 10.85 -11.29
C ARG A 392 5.90 11.92 -11.73
N PRO A 393 5.90 12.34 -13.01
CA PRO A 393 4.87 13.24 -13.52
C PRO A 393 3.49 12.63 -13.37
N ASN A 394 2.63 13.22 -12.55
CA ASN A 394 1.23 12.81 -12.43
C ASN A 394 0.41 13.36 -13.62
N TRP A 395 0.66 14.61 -13.98
CA TRP A 395 0.06 15.32 -15.11
C TRP A 395 0.92 16.52 -15.49
N PHE A 396 0.59 17.20 -16.59
CA PHE A 396 1.28 18.39 -17.07
C PHE A 396 0.32 19.58 -17.12
N ALA A 397 0.72 20.69 -16.53
CA ALA A 397 -0.08 21.91 -16.48
C ALA A 397 0.15 22.72 -17.78
N PRO A 398 -0.89 23.08 -18.53
CA PRO A 398 -0.72 23.97 -19.68
C PRO A 398 -0.35 25.39 -19.23
N ASP A 399 0.03 26.23 -20.19
CA ASP A 399 0.33 27.65 -19.92
C ASP A 399 -0.86 28.35 -19.27
N GLY A 400 -0.56 29.16 -18.26
CA GLY A 400 -1.58 29.89 -17.48
C GLY A 400 -2.24 29.08 -16.35
N VAL A 401 -1.99 27.77 -16.26
CA VAL A 401 -2.46 26.93 -15.14
C VAL A 401 -1.33 26.73 -14.14
N GLU A 402 -1.58 26.92 -12.86
CA GLU A 402 -0.58 26.67 -11.83
C GLU A 402 -0.26 25.17 -11.72
N PRO A 403 1.03 24.77 -11.75
CA PRO A 403 1.42 23.36 -11.73
C PRO A 403 1.40 22.76 -10.31
N VAL A 404 0.22 22.71 -9.70
CA VAL A 404 0.00 22.16 -8.36
C VAL A 404 -1.22 21.26 -8.32
N ASP A 405 -1.19 20.20 -7.52
CA ASP A 405 -2.34 19.35 -7.27
C ASP A 405 -3.34 20.04 -6.33
N GLN A 406 -4.61 20.05 -6.72
CA GLN A 406 -5.75 20.37 -5.86
C GLN A 406 -6.70 19.16 -5.83
N PRO A 407 -6.47 18.22 -4.91
CA PRO A 407 -7.29 17.02 -4.78
C PRO A 407 -8.71 17.35 -4.36
N SER A 408 -9.68 16.55 -4.84
CA SER A 408 -11.09 16.73 -4.55
C SER A 408 -11.79 15.37 -4.39
N PHE A 409 -12.88 15.33 -3.64
CA PHE A 409 -13.79 14.18 -3.60
C PHE A 409 -14.70 14.10 -4.83
N THR A 410 -14.71 15.14 -5.64
CA THR A 410 -15.41 15.23 -6.91
C THR A 410 -14.40 15.47 -8.04
N GLU A 411 -14.51 16.56 -8.78
CA GLU A 411 -13.62 16.88 -9.88
C GLU A 411 -12.35 17.59 -9.38
N PRO A 412 -11.16 16.98 -9.44
CA PRO A 412 -9.91 17.63 -9.11
C PRO A 412 -9.42 18.54 -10.25
N ASN A 413 -8.52 19.50 -9.94
CA ASN A 413 -8.06 20.50 -10.93
C ASN A 413 -7.31 19.91 -12.13
N TRP A 414 -6.73 18.72 -12.01
CA TRP A 414 -6.04 18.06 -13.11
C TRP A 414 -6.97 17.34 -14.11
N TRP A 415 -8.24 17.18 -13.77
CA TRP A 415 -9.20 16.42 -14.57
C TRP A 415 -9.25 16.82 -16.07
N PRO A 416 -9.45 18.12 -16.44
CA PRO A 416 -9.50 18.51 -17.85
C PRO A 416 -8.17 18.28 -18.58
N HIS A 417 -7.06 18.37 -17.88
CA HIS A 417 -5.72 18.19 -18.43
C HIS A 417 -5.37 16.72 -18.64
N VAL A 418 -5.74 15.85 -17.71
CA VAL A 418 -5.65 14.40 -17.87
C VAL A 418 -6.53 13.94 -19.04
N ARG A 419 -7.75 14.48 -19.16
CA ARG A 419 -8.64 14.22 -20.30
C ARG A 419 -8.00 14.63 -21.63
N ALA A 420 -7.43 15.81 -21.70
CA ALA A 420 -6.78 16.29 -22.93
C ALA A 420 -5.60 15.39 -23.34
N ALA A 421 -4.72 15.04 -22.40
CA ALA A 421 -3.61 14.13 -22.64
C ALA A 421 -4.09 12.72 -23.04
N HIS A 422 -5.13 12.19 -22.40
CA HIS A 422 -5.73 10.91 -22.75
C HIS A 422 -6.20 10.87 -24.22
N LEU A 423 -6.96 11.88 -24.65
CA LEU A 423 -7.47 11.96 -26.01
C LEU A 423 -6.35 12.19 -27.01
N ALA A 424 -5.34 12.99 -26.69
CA ALA A 424 -4.17 13.19 -27.53
C ALA A 424 -3.41 11.88 -27.79
N VAL A 425 -3.23 11.03 -26.78
CA VAL A 425 -2.61 9.69 -26.98
C VAL A 425 -3.50 8.79 -27.84
N ARG A 426 -4.83 8.90 -27.74
CA ARG A 426 -5.76 8.12 -28.58
C ARG A 426 -5.72 8.53 -30.05
N GLU A 427 -5.45 9.78 -30.35
CA GLU A 427 -5.54 10.37 -31.69
C GLU A 427 -4.16 10.59 -32.34
N ASP A 428 -3.15 10.88 -31.52
CA ASP A 428 -1.84 11.33 -31.95
C ASP A 428 -0.70 10.49 -31.35
N VAL A 429 0.16 11.10 -30.53
CA VAL A 429 1.28 10.43 -29.86
C VAL A 429 1.60 11.06 -28.51
N GLY A 430 1.99 10.24 -27.53
CA GLY A 430 2.43 10.68 -26.22
C GLY A 430 3.80 10.14 -25.84
N LEU A 431 4.53 10.91 -25.03
CA LEU A 431 5.75 10.48 -24.33
C LEU A 431 5.46 10.30 -22.85
N ILE A 432 5.87 9.16 -22.29
CA ILE A 432 5.69 8.84 -20.87
C ILE A 432 7.05 8.51 -20.27
N ASP A 433 7.45 9.21 -19.22
CA ASP A 433 8.63 8.83 -18.43
C ASP A 433 8.27 7.68 -17.48
N GLN A 434 8.67 6.46 -17.84
CA GLN A 434 8.50 5.24 -17.04
C GLN A 434 9.81 4.80 -16.36
N THR A 435 10.80 5.67 -16.27
CA THR A 435 12.11 5.38 -15.66
C THR A 435 12.00 4.82 -14.24
N SER A 436 10.96 5.19 -13.50
CA SER A 436 10.74 4.71 -12.14
C SER A 436 10.38 3.22 -12.03
N PHE A 437 10.01 2.54 -13.11
CA PHE A 437 9.73 1.10 -13.08
C PHE A 437 10.98 0.35 -12.62
N ALA A 438 10.79 -0.70 -11.82
CA ALA A 438 11.91 -1.54 -11.40
C ALA A 438 12.32 -2.46 -12.55
N LYS A 439 13.62 -2.62 -12.71
CA LYS A 439 14.24 -3.42 -13.77
C LYS A 439 15.27 -4.34 -13.16
N PHE A 440 15.16 -5.63 -13.48
CA PHE A 440 16.09 -6.66 -12.99
C PHE A 440 16.65 -7.44 -14.14
N GLU A 441 17.76 -8.12 -13.88
CA GLU A 441 18.34 -9.10 -14.77
C GLU A 441 18.49 -10.44 -14.04
N ILE A 442 18.05 -11.52 -14.65
CA ILE A 442 18.23 -12.89 -14.18
C ILE A 442 19.17 -13.57 -15.16
N THR A 443 20.39 -13.94 -14.73
CA THR A 443 21.44 -14.49 -15.61
C THR A 443 22.06 -15.73 -15.01
N GLY A 444 22.74 -16.50 -15.86
CA GLY A 444 23.51 -17.68 -15.51
C GLY A 444 22.94 -18.97 -16.09
N PRO A 445 23.70 -20.08 -15.98
CA PRO A 445 23.32 -21.35 -16.63
C PRO A 445 21.98 -21.90 -16.11
N GLY A 446 21.55 -21.51 -14.91
CA GLY A 446 20.24 -21.88 -14.33
C GLY A 446 19.10 -20.89 -14.66
N ALA A 447 19.35 -19.78 -15.35
CA ALA A 447 18.36 -18.68 -15.50
C ALA A 447 17.07 -19.13 -16.21
N LEU A 448 17.15 -19.95 -17.27
CA LEU A 448 15.94 -20.46 -17.93
C LEU A 448 15.14 -21.39 -16.99
N ALA A 449 15.79 -22.27 -16.28
CA ALA A 449 15.11 -23.17 -15.34
C ALA A 449 14.44 -22.38 -14.20
N ALA A 450 15.13 -21.37 -13.66
CA ALA A 450 14.56 -20.48 -12.64
C ALA A 450 13.37 -19.68 -13.18
N ALA A 451 13.48 -19.07 -14.37
CA ALA A 451 12.39 -18.36 -14.99
C ALA A 451 11.17 -19.27 -15.26
N GLN A 452 11.38 -20.52 -15.70
CA GLN A 452 10.34 -21.53 -15.86
C GLN A 452 9.67 -21.89 -14.53
N TRP A 453 10.45 -22.08 -13.47
CA TRP A 453 9.94 -22.41 -12.13
C TRP A 453 9.11 -21.26 -11.54
N LEU A 454 9.56 -20.03 -11.70
CA LEU A 454 8.93 -18.85 -11.11
C LEU A 454 7.61 -18.46 -11.82
N SER A 455 7.53 -18.62 -13.15
CA SER A 455 6.48 -18.04 -13.97
C SER A 455 5.35 -19.01 -14.29
N VAL A 456 4.12 -18.53 -14.38
CA VAL A 456 2.98 -19.33 -14.89
C VAL A 456 3.03 -19.51 -16.41
N ALA A 457 3.65 -18.58 -17.14
CA ALA A 457 3.83 -18.63 -18.58
C ALA A 457 5.06 -19.48 -18.96
N ASP A 458 5.06 -20.01 -20.19
CA ASP A 458 6.23 -20.70 -20.74
C ASP A 458 7.32 -19.69 -21.12
N MET A 459 8.48 -19.80 -20.50
CA MET A 459 9.63 -18.91 -20.63
C MET A 459 10.63 -19.38 -21.69
N ASP A 460 10.54 -20.62 -22.18
CA ASP A 460 11.40 -21.14 -23.24
C ASP A 460 10.90 -20.67 -24.63
N LYS A 461 11.11 -19.41 -24.88
CA LYS A 461 10.77 -18.70 -26.13
C LYS A 461 12.05 -18.20 -26.79
N PRO A 462 12.03 -17.96 -28.11
CA PRO A 462 13.16 -17.36 -28.80
C PRO A 462 13.65 -16.07 -28.15
N VAL A 463 14.95 -15.82 -28.20
CA VAL A 463 15.54 -14.53 -27.78
C VAL A 463 14.83 -13.38 -28.45
N GLY A 464 14.63 -12.27 -27.74
CA GLY A 464 13.84 -11.12 -28.17
C GLY A 464 12.32 -11.27 -27.97
N THR A 465 11.85 -12.35 -27.33
CA THR A 465 10.42 -12.48 -27.00
C THR A 465 10.09 -11.78 -25.68
N VAL A 466 9.04 -10.96 -25.71
CA VAL A 466 8.46 -10.30 -24.54
C VAL A 466 7.35 -11.17 -23.98
N ILE A 467 7.42 -11.50 -22.70
CA ILE A 467 6.52 -12.44 -22.03
C ILE A 467 5.91 -11.74 -20.80
N TYR A 468 4.65 -11.36 -20.91
CA TYR A 468 3.86 -10.95 -19.76
C TYR A 468 3.49 -12.20 -18.95
N THR A 469 3.72 -12.20 -17.64
CA THR A 469 3.49 -13.36 -16.80
C THR A 469 3.23 -12.97 -15.34
N GLN A 470 2.57 -13.87 -14.61
CA GLN A 470 2.43 -13.82 -13.17
C GLN A 470 3.42 -14.78 -12.52
N LEU A 471 3.95 -14.38 -11.35
CA LEU A 471 4.63 -15.26 -10.42
C LEU A 471 3.65 -15.56 -9.29
N CYS A 472 3.36 -16.83 -9.05
CA CYS A 472 2.36 -17.24 -8.08
C CYS A 472 3.00 -17.81 -6.81
N ASN A 473 2.28 -17.71 -5.69
CA ASN A 473 2.61 -18.41 -4.46
C ASN A 473 2.09 -19.87 -4.49
N VAL A 474 2.40 -20.63 -3.44
CA VAL A 474 2.03 -22.06 -3.33
C VAL A 474 0.52 -22.33 -3.38
N ARG A 475 -0.33 -21.31 -3.12
CA ARG A 475 -1.81 -21.39 -3.22
C ARG A 475 -2.32 -20.92 -4.58
N GLY A 476 -1.44 -20.57 -5.51
CA GLY A 476 -1.79 -20.07 -6.84
C GLY A 476 -2.13 -18.58 -6.90
N GLY A 477 -2.01 -17.82 -5.79
CA GLY A 477 -2.23 -16.39 -5.77
C GLY A 477 -1.08 -15.60 -6.41
N ILE A 478 -1.39 -14.46 -7.01
CA ILE A 478 -0.47 -13.65 -7.81
C ILE A 478 0.43 -12.80 -6.91
N GLU A 479 1.66 -13.24 -6.67
CA GLU A 479 2.67 -12.46 -5.93
C GLU A 479 3.27 -11.34 -6.77
N CYS A 480 3.57 -11.60 -8.03
CA CYS A 480 4.08 -10.57 -8.94
C CYS A 480 3.32 -10.61 -10.27
N ASP A 481 3.08 -9.44 -10.83
CA ASP A 481 2.53 -9.25 -12.17
C ASP A 481 3.51 -8.39 -12.98
N LEU A 482 4.21 -9.02 -13.94
CA LEU A 482 5.39 -8.42 -14.54
C LEU A 482 5.66 -8.89 -15.97
N THR A 483 6.61 -8.23 -16.62
CA THR A 483 7.08 -8.59 -17.96
C THR A 483 8.51 -9.12 -17.89
N MET A 484 8.76 -10.24 -18.55
CA MET A 484 10.10 -10.78 -18.77
C MET A 484 10.45 -10.78 -20.26
N ILE A 485 11.67 -10.42 -20.57
CA ILE A 485 12.20 -10.41 -21.94
C ILE A 485 13.39 -11.35 -21.98
N ARG A 486 13.36 -12.37 -22.85
CA ARG A 486 14.52 -13.24 -23.03
C ARG A 486 15.56 -12.50 -23.87
N THR A 487 16.62 -12.01 -23.25
CA THR A 487 17.67 -11.21 -23.90
C THR A 487 18.82 -12.06 -24.43
N ALA A 488 19.04 -13.24 -23.83
CA ALA A 488 19.99 -14.28 -24.27
C ALA A 488 19.44 -15.68 -23.90
N PRO A 489 20.06 -16.76 -24.37
CA PRO A 489 19.61 -18.12 -23.99
C PRO A 489 19.52 -18.35 -22.47
N ASP A 490 20.40 -17.72 -21.71
CA ASP A 490 20.58 -17.79 -20.26
C ASP A 490 20.41 -16.41 -19.56
N SER A 491 19.64 -15.52 -20.16
CA SER A 491 19.39 -14.18 -19.62
C SER A 491 17.97 -13.71 -19.85
N PHE A 492 17.37 -13.15 -18.78
CA PHE A 492 16.06 -12.53 -18.79
C PHE A 492 16.14 -11.12 -18.20
N TYR A 493 15.61 -10.14 -18.93
CA TYR A 493 15.38 -8.79 -18.43
C TYR A 493 13.95 -8.67 -17.94
N VAL A 494 13.76 -8.22 -16.69
CA VAL A 494 12.49 -8.18 -15.98
C VAL A 494 12.10 -6.74 -15.74
N VAL A 495 10.84 -6.39 -16.01
CA VAL A 495 10.26 -5.06 -15.77
C VAL A 495 9.02 -5.20 -14.91
N THR A 496 8.96 -4.44 -13.81
CA THR A 496 7.81 -4.38 -12.90
C THR A 496 7.53 -2.97 -12.40
N GLY A 497 6.39 -2.78 -11.73
CA GLY A 497 5.96 -1.46 -11.27
C GLY A 497 6.88 -0.80 -10.24
N SER A 498 6.92 0.53 -10.23
CA SER A 498 7.84 1.35 -9.42
C SER A 498 7.80 1.05 -7.91
N ALA A 499 6.63 0.70 -7.38
CA ALA A 499 6.44 0.44 -5.94
C ALA A 499 6.82 -0.99 -5.53
N PHE A 500 6.96 -1.90 -6.50
CA PHE A 500 7.04 -3.34 -6.23
C PHE A 500 8.46 -3.89 -6.31
N GLY A 501 9.45 -3.07 -6.66
CA GLY A 501 10.82 -3.52 -6.92
C GLY A 501 11.46 -4.31 -5.77
N ALA A 502 11.32 -3.88 -4.52
CA ALA A 502 11.86 -4.61 -3.37
C ALA A 502 11.13 -5.95 -3.14
N HIS A 503 9.80 -5.94 -3.28
CA HIS A 503 8.95 -7.12 -3.16
C HIS A 503 9.30 -8.17 -4.22
N ASP A 504 9.25 -7.78 -5.49
CA ASP A 504 9.40 -8.72 -6.61
C ASP A 504 10.82 -9.28 -6.70
N MET A 505 11.83 -8.41 -6.48
CA MET A 505 13.21 -8.88 -6.42
C MET A 505 13.45 -9.85 -5.25
N GLY A 506 12.86 -9.55 -4.09
CA GLY A 506 12.88 -10.43 -2.92
C GLY A 506 12.22 -11.78 -3.22
N TRP A 507 11.06 -11.78 -3.89
CA TRP A 507 10.35 -13.00 -4.30
C TRP A 507 11.18 -13.83 -5.27
N ILE A 508 11.72 -13.22 -6.32
CA ILE A 508 12.57 -13.88 -7.33
C ILE A 508 13.79 -14.53 -6.64
N ARG A 509 14.51 -13.78 -5.80
CA ARG A 509 15.72 -14.29 -5.11
C ARG A 509 15.42 -15.46 -4.19
N THR A 510 14.35 -15.37 -3.41
CA THR A 510 13.99 -16.41 -2.44
C THR A 510 13.60 -17.73 -3.12
N ASN A 511 12.99 -17.64 -4.31
CA ASN A 511 12.50 -18.81 -5.03
C ASN A 511 13.40 -19.23 -6.20
N SER A 512 14.62 -18.69 -6.27
CA SER A 512 15.68 -19.10 -7.20
C SER A 512 16.75 -19.92 -6.49
N PRO A 513 17.49 -20.80 -7.20
CA PRO A 513 18.64 -21.51 -6.63
C PRO A 513 19.69 -20.55 -6.05
N ASP A 514 20.27 -20.93 -4.91
CA ASP A 514 21.36 -20.19 -4.22
C ASP A 514 22.71 -20.93 -4.34
N ASP A 515 22.90 -21.66 -5.41
CA ASP A 515 24.12 -22.43 -5.73
C ASP A 515 25.08 -21.71 -6.68
N GLY A 516 24.79 -20.45 -6.99
CA GLY A 516 25.56 -19.63 -7.94
C GLY A 516 25.20 -19.86 -9.42
N SER A 517 24.27 -20.77 -9.73
CA SER A 517 23.80 -20.99 -11.11
C SER A 517 22.87 -19.89 -11.61
N VAL A 518 22.29 -19.08 -10.70
CA VAL A 518 21.40 -17.96 -11.01
C VAL A 518 21.88 -16.69 -10.30
N ILE A 519 22.00 -15.61 -11.05
CA ILE A 519 22.36 -14.28 -10.53
C ILE A 519 21.22 -13.33 -10.82
N VAL A 520 20.69 -12.66 -9.79
CA VAL A 520 19.66 -11.61 -9.91
C VAL A 520 20.26 -10.25 -9.57
N ARG A 521 20.24 -9.33 -10.53
CA ARG A 521 20.78 -7.96 -10.40
C ARG A 521 19.70 -6.92 -10.55
N ASP A 522 19.78 -5.85 -9.76
CA ASP A 522 18.96 -4.64 -9.92
C ASP A 522 19.60 -3.71 -10.95
N LEU A 523 18.90 -3.47 -12.05
CA LEU A 523 19.27 -2.56 -13.13
C LEU A 523 18.40 -1.28 -13.15
N THR A 524 17.59 -1.06 -12.13
CA THR A 524 16.62 0.06 -12.09
C THR A 524 17.25 1.40 -12.38
N SER A 525 18.43 1.67 -11.82
CA SER A 525 19.14 2.95 -12.02
C SER A 525 20.03 2.97 -13.28
N ALA A 526 20.28 1.81 -13.91
CA ALA A 526 21.15 1.72 -15.08
C ALA A 526 20.43 2.09 -16.38
N ARG A 527 19.11 2.06 -16.39
CA ARG A 527 18.30 2.34 -17.59
C ARG A 527 17.15 3.28 -17.29
N ALA A 528 17.05 4.35 -18.05
CA ALA A 528 15.85 5.15 -18.17
C ALA A 528 14.82 4.43 -19.06
N VAL A 529 13.55 4.74 -18.94
CA VAL A 529 12.50 4.20 -19.81
C VAL A 529 11.60 5.34 -20.27
N VAL A 530 11.54 5.52 -21.59
CA VAL A 530 10.59 6.42 -22.25
C VAL A 530 9.63 5.58 -23.07
N ASN A 531 8.34 5.73 -22.83
CA ASN A 531 7.32 5.08 -23.65
C ASN A 531 6.82 6.08 -24.71
N VAL A 532 6.98 5.74 -25.97
CA VAL A 532 6.39 6.45 -27.11
C VAL A 532 5.15 5.68 -27.56
N VAL A 533 3.97 6.32 -27.49
CA VAL A 533 2.70 5.60 -27.58
C VAL A 533 1.61 6.43 -28.27
N GLY A 534 0.79 5.77 -29.04
CA GLY A 534 -0.30 6.37 -29.84
C GLY A 534 -0.22 5.96 -31.30
N PRO A 535 -1.26 6.21 -32.11
CA PRO A 535 -1.31 5.76 -33.53
C PRO A 535 -0.18 6.30 -34.40
N LYS A 536 0.38 7.48 -34.08
CA LYS A 536 1.49 8.09 -34.81
C LYS A 536 2.87 7.78 -34.22
N SER A 537 2.94 6.94 -33.18
CA SER A 537 4.20 6.62 -32.49
C SER A 537 5.24 5.96 -33.39
N ARG A 538 4.81 5.16 -34.38
CA ARG A 538 5.72 4.56 -35.36
C ARG A 538 6.37 5.60 -36.25
N ASP A 539 5.62 6.56 -36.77
CA ASP A 539 6.15 7.61 -37.66
C ASP A 539 7.20 8.46 -36.93
N VAL A 540 6.92 8.82 -35.66
CA VAL A 540 7.88 9.52 -34.81
C VAL A 540 9.12 8.69 -34.56
N LEU A 541 8.99 7.43 -34.15
CA LEU A 541 10.12 6.56 -33.84
C LEU A 541 10.98 6.31 -35.12
N GLN A 542 10.35 6.02 -36.24
CA GLN A 542 11.07 5.75 -37.49
C GLN A 542 11.87 6.97 -37.99
N SER A 543 11.40 8.19 -37.73
CA SER A 543 12.09 9.41 -38.16
C SER A 543 13.42 9.67 -37.45
N VAL A 544 13.61 9.07 -36.24
CA VAL A 544 14.83 9.23 -35.41
C VAL A 544 15.62 7.93 -35.24
N CYS A 545 15.17 6.84 -35.88
CA CYS A 545 15.74 5.50 -35.76
C CYS A 545 16.27 5.03 -37.13
N GLU A 546 17.48 4.50 -37.14
CA GLU A 546 18.08 3.92 -38.37
C GLU A 546 17.51 2.54 -38.71
N ASP A 547 16.99 1.84 -37.72
CA ASP A 547 16.42 0.50 -37.85
C ASP A 547 14.97 0.55 -38.36
N ASP A 548 14.57 -0.45 -39.14
CA ASP A 548 13.19 -0.61 -39.59
C ASP A 548 12.28 -0.99 -38.43
N VAL A 549 11.35 -0.09 -38.06
CA VAL A 549 10.35 -0.31 -37.01
C VAL A 549 8.95 -0.59 -37.55
N SER A 550 8.85 -0.97 -38.85
CA SER A 550 7.59 -1.43 -39.47
C SER A 550 7.00 -2.63 -38.70
N ASN A 551 5.71 -2.90 -38.94
CA ASN A 551 5.03 -4.03 -38.27
C ASN A 551 5.62 -5.39 -38.71
N GLU A 552 6.14 -5.50 -39.91
CA GLU A 552 6.81 -6.68 -40.46
C GLU A 552 8.15 -6.95 -39.78
N ALA A 553 8.95 -5.91 -39.60
CA ALA A 553 10.30 -6.00 -39.02
C ALA A 553 10.29 -6.04 -37.51
N PHE A 554 9.30 -5.39 -36.86
CA PHE A 554 9.24 -5.30 -35.42
C PHE A 554 7.82 -5.60 -34.91
N ARG A 555 7.46 -6.88 -34.77
CA ARG A 555 6.13 -7.33 -34.39
C ARG A 555 5.84 -7.08 -32.90
N TYR A 556 4.55 -7.00 -32.54
CA TYR A 556 4.07 -6.92 -31.16
C TYR A 556 4.63 -8.07 -30.30
N ALA A 557 4.90 -7.80 -29.03
CA ALA A 557 5.53 -8.69 -28.05
C ALA A 557 6.96 -9.14 -28.46
N LYS A 558 7.69 -8.27 -29.13
CA LYS A 558 9.12 -8.42 -29.42
C LYS A 558 9.94 -7.30 -28.79
N ALA A 559 11.19 -7.63 -28.50
CA ALA A 559 12.21 -6.68 -28.05
C ALA A 559 13.48 -6.89 -28.89
N ARG A 560 14.15 -5.79 -29.23
CA ARG A 560 15.46 -5.80 -29.87
C ARG A 560 16.19 -4.50 -29.61
N GLU A 561 17.49 -4.53 -29.74
CA GLU A 561 18.29 -3.32 -29.74
C GLU A 561 18.08 -2.58 -31.07
N ILE A 562 17.93 -1.26 -30.99
CA ILE A 562 17.83 -0.32 -32.10
C ILE A 562 18.69 0.90 -31.79
N THR A 563 19.01 1.67 -32.84
CA THR A 563 19.76 2.91 -32.69
C THR A 563 18.84 4.11 -32.88
N ILE A 564 18.70 4.93 -31.84
CA ILE A 564 17.96 6.20 -31.89
C ILE A 564 18.96 7.35 -31.80
N GLY A 565 19.08 8.12 -32.89
CA GLY A 565 20.15 9.10 -33.03
C GLY A 565 21.52 8.43 -32.84
N SER A 566 22.22 8.72 -31.73
CA SER A 566 23.51 8.10 -31.40
C SER A 566 23.43 7.14 -30.19
N ALA A 567 22.24 6.77 -29.78
CA ALA A 567 22.03 5.98 -28.56
C ALA A 567 21.65 4.52 -28.88
N PRO A 568 22.28 3.50 -28.25
CA PRO A 568 21.82 2.13 -28.29
C PRO A 568 20.63 1.98 -27.33
N VAL A 569 19.50 1.47 -27.81
CA VAL A 569 18.25 1.39 -27.06
C VAL A 569 17.66 -0.01 -27.16
N LEU A 570 17.36 -0.66 -26.04
CA LEU A 570 16.53 -1.85 -26.05
C LEU A 570 15.06 -1.40 -26.19
N ALA A 571 14.53 -1.51 -27.38
CA ALA A 571 13.13 -1.21 -27.66
C ALA A 571 12.26 -2.45 -27.39
N VAL A 572 11.17 -2.26 -26.67
CA VAL A 572 10.22 -3.31 -26.28
C VAL A 572 8.84 -2.93 -26.79
N ARG A 573 8.33 -3.68 -27.79
CA ARG A 573 7.02 -3.39 -28.37
C ARG A 573 5.91 -4.01 -27.54
N ILE A 574 5.50 -3.27 -26.51
CA ILE A 574 4.42 -3.58 -25.58
C ILE A 574 3.79 -2.26 -25.12
N GLY A 575 2.61 -2.30 -24.53
CA GLY A 575 1.98 -1.10 -23.97
C GLY A 575 0.92 -1.44 -22.92
N TYR A 576 0.72 -0.51 -22.00
CA TYR A 576 -0.24 -0.61 -20.89
C TYR A 576 -1.45 0.33 -21.04
N VAL A 577 -1.57 1.03 -22.17
CA VAL A 577 -2.63 2.01 -22.44
C VAL A 577 -3.55 1.63 -23.62
N GLY A 578 -3.24 0.51 -24.27
CA GLY A 578 -4.07 -0.04 -25.36
C GLY A 578 -3.82 0.58 -26.74
N GLU A 579 -2.72 1.28 -26.94
CA GLU A 579 -2.29 1.86 -28.21
C GLU A 579 -1.00 1.22 -28.74
N LEU A 580 -0.72 1.42 -30.05
CA LEU A 580 0.59 1.17 -30.64
C LEU A 580 1.66 1.91 -29.86
N GLY A 581 2.78 1.26 -29.54
CA GLY A 581 3.87 1.92 -28.87
C GLY A 581 5.05 1.03 -28.52
N TRP A 582 6.10 1.66 -28.01
CA TRP A 582 7.33 1.03 -27.55
C TRP A 582 7.76 1.61 -26.21
N GLU A 583 8.16 0.74 -25.30
CA GLU A 583 8.97 1.10 -24.15
C GLU A 583 10.44 1.08 -24.58
N LEU A 584 11.08 2.24 -24.52
CA LEU A 584 12.47 2.45 -24.92
C LEU A 584 13.34 2.42 -23.66
N HIS A 585 14.07 1.33 -23.46
CA HIS A 585 14.99 1.15 -22.34
C HIS A 585 16.37 1.65 -22.71
N ILE A 586 16.70 2.83 -22.25
CA ILE A 586 17.83 3.66 -22.66
C ILE A 586 18.91 3.62 -21.59
N PRO A 587 20.21 3.41 -21.90
CA PRO A 587 21.26 3.68 -20.91
C PRO A 587 21.12 5.11 -20.36
N THR A 588 21.21 5.25 -19.04
CA THR A 588 20.76 6.48 -18.33
C THR A 588 21.39 7.76 -18.88
N GLU A 589 22.65 7.70 -19.33
CA GLU A 589 23.40 8.84 -19.88
C GLU A 589 22.86 9.35 -21.23
N TYR A 590 22.12 8.51 -21.99
CA TYR A 590 21.51 8.90 -23.26
C TYR A 590 20.04 9.34 -23.13
N ALA A 591 19.47 9.28 -21.95
CA ALA A 591 18.03 9.47 -21.79
C ALA A 591 17.53 10.84 -22.28
N ALA A 592 18.24 11.93 -21.93
CA ALA A 592 17.87 13.28 -22.36
C ALA A 592 17.95 13.41 -23.88
N HIS A 593 19.03 12.91 -24.50
CA HIS A 593 19.23 12.96 -25.94
C HIS A 593 18.10 12.24 -26.71
N VAL A 594 17.75 11.02 -26.27
CA VAL A 594 16.67 10.26 -26.93
C VAL A 594 15.32 10.94 -26.75
N TYR A 595 15.04 11.44 -25.54
CA TYR A 595 13.79 12.17 -25.27
C TYR A 595 13.66 13.42 -26.15
N GLU A 596 14.71 14.24 -26.25
CA GLU A 596 14.73 15.47 -27.06
C GLU A 596 14.48 15.17 -28.55
N LEU A 597 15.14 14.15 -29.09
CA LEU A 597 14.93 13.72 -30.49
C LEU A 597 13.47 13.30 -30.74
N LEU A 598 12.90 12.48 -29.86
CA LEU A 598 11.51 12.03 -29.98
C LEU A 598 10.53 13.20 -29.86
N HIS A 599 10.78 14.11 -28.88
CA HIS A 599 9.93 15.26 -28.65
C HIS A 599 9.97 16.24 -29.84
N GLU A 600 11.16 16.52 -30.39
CA GLU A 600 11.32 17.38 -31.59
C GLU A 600 10.64 16.77 -32.83
N ALA A 601 10.92 15.51 -33.12
CA ALA A 601 10.33 14.80 -34.25
C ALA A 601 8.80 14.67 -34.12
N GLY A 602 8.30 14.54 -32.91
CA GLY A 602 6.88 14.40 -32.61
C GLY A 602 6.06 15.68 -32.75
N GLN A 603 6.68 16.87 -32.80
CA GLN A 603 5.95 18.15 -32.92
C GLN A 603 5.01 18.21 -34.13
N ALA A 604 5.45 17.68 -35.28
CA ALA A 604 4.64 17.60 -36.49
C ALA A 604 3.48 16.58 -36.38
N HIS A 605 3.49 15.73 -35.36
CA HIS A 605 2.54 14.64 -35.12
C HIS A 605 1.64 14.91 -33.93
N GLY A 606 1.71 16.07 -33.28
CA GLY A 606 0.89 16.42 -32.14
C GLY A 606 1.34 15.74 -30.82
N ILE A 607 2.65 15.53 -30.67
CA ILE A 607 3.21 14.86 -29.47
C ILE A 607 2.93 15.65 -28.20
N VAL A 608 2.56 14.93 -27.13
CA VAL A 608 2.33 15.49 -25.80
C VAL A 608 3.11 14.70 -24.74
N ASP A 609 3.50 15.38 -23.68
CA ASP A 609 3.97 14.72 -22.47
C ASP A 609 2.79 14.18 -21.65
N VAL A 610 2.93 12.96 -21.13
CA VAL A 610 1.83 12.22 -20.53
C VAL A 610 2.20 11.80 -19.10
N GLY A 611 1.32 12.11 -18.16
CA GLY A 611 1.48 11.75 -16.75
C GLY A 611 0.82 10.41 -16.38
N TYR A 612 1.17 9.92 -15.19
CA TYR A 612 0.68 8.64 -14.68
C TYR A 612 -0.83 8.58 -14.44
N ARG A 613 -1.49 9.72 -14.18
CA ARG A 613 -2.96 9.76 -14.07
C ARG A 613 -3.64 9.43 -15.38
N THR A 614 -3.05 9.85 -16.50
CA THR A 614 -3.53 9.52 -17.85
C THR A 614 -3.38 8.02 -18.14
N ILE A 615 -2.24 7.42 -17.78
CA ILE A 615 -2.04 5.97 -17.91
C ILE A 615 -3.16 5.21 -17.20
N ASP A 616 -3.50 5.62 -15.98
CA ASP A 616 -4.52 4.94 -15.17
C ASP A 616 -5.92 5.03 -15.79
N THR A 617 -6.32 6.18 -16.34
CA THR A 617 -7.59 6.30 -17.06
C THR A 617 -7.63 5.43 -18.33
N MET A 618 -6.52 5.37 -19.08
CA MET A 618 -6.43 4.60 -20.34
C MET A 618 -6.41 3.08 -20.12
N ARG A 619 -5.68 2.58 -19.11
CA ARG A 619 -5.59 1.14 -18.82
C ARG A 619 -6.95 0.57 -18.39
N MET A 620 -7.76 1.39 -17.68
CA MET A 620 -9.11 1.00 -17.25
C MET A 620 -10.05 0.77 -18.45
N GLU A 621 -9.99 1.59 -19.47
CA GLU A 621 -10.77 1.37 -20.70
C GLU A 621 -10.36 0.08 -21.42
N LYS A 622 -9.08 -0.31 -21.29
CA LYS A 622 -8.51 -1.50 -21.92
C LYS A 622 -8.72 -2.79 -21.14
N GLY A 623 -9.23 -2.71 -19.92
CA GLY A 623 -9.42 -3.88 -19.07
C GLY A 623 -8.11 -4.41 -18.47
N TYR A 624 -7.05 -3.57 -18.36
CA TYR A 624 -5.79 -3.98 -17.77
C TYR A 624 -5.81 -3.82 -16.26
N VAL A 625 -5.35 -4.86 -15.57
CA VAL A 625 -5.29 -4.93 -14.12
C VAL A 625 -4.06 -4.24 -13.54
N TYR A 626 -4.17 -3.82 -12.29
CA TYR A 626 -3.07 -3.25 -11.52
C TYR A 626 -2.79 -4.13 -10.31
N TRP A 627 -1.56 -4.63 -10.17
CA TRP A 627 -1.16 -5.42 -9.01
C TRP A 627 -1.24 -4.58 -7.74
N SER A 628 -1.60 -5.18 -6.64
CA SER A 628 -1.93 -4.58 -5.33
C SER A 628 -3.33 -3.98 -5.21
N THR A 629 -4.08 -3.86 -6.29
CA THR A 629 -5.44 -3.31 -6.28
C THR A 629 -6.43 -4.28 -6.93
N ASP A 630 -6.21 -4.64 -8.19
CA ASP A 630 -7.10 -5.55 -8.93
C ASP A 630 -6.68 -7.01 -8.77
N VAL A 631 -5.40 -7.28 -8.65
CA VAL A 631 -4.83 -8.59 -8.40
C VAL A 631 -3.86 -8.52 -7.25
N THR A 632 -3.91 -9.52 -6.37
CA THR A 632 -3.19 -9.58 -5.09
C THR A 632 -2.73 -11.01 -4.82
N PRO A 633 -1.92 -11.26 -3.79
CA PRO A 633 -1.57 -12.62 -3.37
C PRO A 633 -2.75 -13.53 -3.02
N ASP A 634 -3.98 -12.98 -2.86
CA ASP A 634 -5.21 -13.72 -2.61
C ASP A 634 -6.04 -13.98 -3.88
N THR A 635 -5.58 -13.50 -5.03
CA THR A 635 -6.24 -13.69 -6.33
C THR A 635 -5.44 -14.60 -7.24
N THR A 636 -6.10 -15.54 -7.89
CA THR A 636 -5.47 -16.42 -8.87
C THR A 636 -5.60 -15.87 -10.28
N PRO A 637 -4.73 -16.29 -11.22
CA PRO A 637 -4.87 -15.92 -12.63
C PRO A 637 -6.23 -16.31 -13.24
N TRP A 638 -6.86 -17.38 -12.73
CA TRP A 638 -8.21 -17.79 -13.21
C TRP A 638 -9.28 -16.80 -12.78
N GLU A 639 -9.28 -16.38 -11.53
CA GLU A 639 -10.23 -15.38 -10.99
C GLU A 639 -10.04 -14.00 -11.66
N ALA A 640 -8.79 -13.64 -11.94
CA ALA A 640 -8.43 -12.34 -12.53
C ALA A 640 -8.62 -12.25 -14.06
N GLY A 641 -9.10 -13.31 -14.73
CA GLY A 641 -9.21 -13.35 -16.19
C GLY A 641 -7.85 -13.43 -16.91
N LEU A 642 -6.77 -13.74 -16.20
CA LEU A 642 -5.41 -13.89 -16.73
C LEU A 642 -5.05 -15.34 -17.06
N GLY A 643 -5.98 -16.25 -16.99
CA GLY A 643 -5.81 -17.69 -17.21
C GLY A 643 -5.22 -18.05 -18.57
N TRP A 644 -5.37 -17.18 -19.58
CA TRP A 644 -4.76 -17.34 -20.91
C TRP A 644 -3.22 -17.30 -20.90
N ARG A 645 -2.60 -16.83 -19.79
CA ARG A 645 -1.16 -16.86 -19.58
C ARG A 645 -0.65 -18.15 -18.95
N VAL A 646 -1.51 -18.86 -18.21
CA VAL A 646 -1.12 -20.06 -17.47
C VAL A 646 -0.90 -21.24 -18.42
N ASN A 647 0.33 -21.70 -18.52
CA ASN A 647 0.68 -22.90 -19.28
C ASN A 647 0.95 -24.09 -18.36
N LEU A 648 -0.10 -24.87 -18.09
CA LEU A 648 0.00 -26.06 -17.23
C LEU A 648 0.84 -27.21 -17.87
N ASN A 649 1.13 -27.13 -19.17
CA ASN A 649 1.85 -28.20 -19.92
C ASN A 649 3.37 -27.96 -20.03
N LYS A 650 3.89 -26.86 -19.52
CA LYS A 650 5.33 -26.54 -19.60
C LYS A 650 6.22 -27.28 -18.61
N GLY A 651 5.66 -28.12 -17.76
CA GLY A 651 6.30 -28.75 -16.62
C GLY A 651 5.87 -28.11 -15.30
N ASP A 652 6.66 -28.34 -14.25
CA ASP A 652 6.35 -27.86 -12.91
C ASP A 652 6.73 -26.38 -12.72
N PHE A 653 5.98 -25.67 -11.87
CA PHE A 653 6.23 -24.30 -11.47
C PHE A 653 5.53 -23.97 -10.15
N LEU A 654 5.99 -22.94 -9.47
CA LEU A 654 5.48 -22.53 -8.17
C LEU A 654 3.98 -22.18 -8.24
N GLY A 655 3.16 -22.87 -7.43
CA GLY A 655 1.70 -22.72 -7.39
C GLY A 655 0.90 -23.56 -8.41
N ARG A 656 1.59 -24.38 -9.24
CA ARG A 656 0.95 -25.20 -10.28
C ARG A 656 -0.15 -26.10 -9.75
N ASP A 657 0.10 -26.84 -8.67
CA ASP A 657 -0.87 -27.81 -8.15
C ASP A 657 -2.17 -27.13 -7.68
N ALA A 658 -2.05 -25.98 -7.01
CA ALA A 658 -3.19 -25.18 -6.60
C ALA A 658 -3.99 -24.67 -7.82
N LEU A 659 -3.30 -24.20 -8.87
CA LEU A 659 -3.94 -23.74 -10.10
C LEU A 659 -4.60 -24.88 -10.89
N VAL A 660 -4.04 -26.10 -10.88
CA VAL A 660 -4.66 -27.29 -11.46
C VAL A 660 -5.95 -27.63 -10.70
N ALA A 661 -5.84 -27.73 -9.37
CA ALA A 661 -7.00 -28.04 -8.51
C ALA A 661 -8.15 -27.02 -8.68
N GLN A 662 -7.81 -25.73 -8.71
CA GLN A 662 -8.83 -24.68 -8.92
C GLN A 662 -9.43 -24.72 -10.32
N LYS A 663 -8.63 -25.04 -11.35
CA LYS A 663 -9.17 -25.18 -12.71
C LYS A 663 -10.17 -26.32 -12.83
N GLU A 664 -9.96 -27.42 -12.11
CA GLU A 664 -10.86 -28.58 -12.05
C GLU A 664 -12.13 -28.28 -11.23
N ALA A 665 -11.98 -27.59 -10.10
CA ALA A 665 -13.09 -27.22 -9.23
C ALA A 665 -13.93 -26.03 -9.75
N GLY A 666 -13.37 -25.21 -10.62
CA GLY A 666 -13.91 -23.91 -11.00
C GLY A 666 -13.55 -22.80 -10.02
N VAL A 667 -13.73 -21.54 -10.44
CA VAL A 667 -13.51 -20.37 -9.59
C VAL A 667 -14.76 -19.99 -8.82
N ALA A 668 -14.62 -19.49 -7.61
CA ALA A 668 -15.74 -18.99 -6.82
C ALA A 668 -16.13 -17.55 -7.20
N ARG A 669 -15.20 -16.78 -7.74
CA ARG A 669 -15.39 -15.36 -8.11
C ARG A 669 -14.60 -15.04 -9.37
N THR A 670 -14.99 -13.96 -10.04
CA THR A 670 -14.30 -13.46 -11.23
C THR A 670 -14.26 -11.95 -11.25
N LEU A 671 -13.17 -11.39 -11.78
CA LEU A 671 -13.01 -9.95 -11.97
C LEU A 671 -13.93 -9.48 -13.12
N CYS A 672 -14.70 -8.44 -12.85
CA CYS A 672 -15.64 -7.84 -13.79
C CYS A 672 -15.35 -6.35 -13.99
N THR A 673 -15.71 -5.84 -15.17
CA THR A 673 -15.66 -4.41 -15.51
C THR A 673 -17.07 -3.84 -15.54
N PHE A 674 -17.24 -2.65 -14.95
CA PHE A 674 -18.51 -1.94 -14.87
C PHE A 674 -18.38 -0.53 -15.44
N THR A 675 -19.46 -0.03 -16.07
CA THR A 675 -19.66 1.40 -16.30
C THR A 675 -20.84 1.89 -15.46
N LEU A 676 -20.71 3.11 -14.90
CA LEU A 676 -21.77 3.73 -14.12
C LEU A 676 -22.65 4.64 -15.01
N GLU A 677 -23.95 4.68 -14.72
CA GLU A 677 -24.93 5.39 -15.56
C GLU A 677 -24.95 6.89 -15.36
N SER A 678 -24.38 7.42 -14.27
CA SER A 678 -24.30 8.85 -13.99
C SER A 678 -22.86 9.28 -13.73
N MET A 679 -22.60 10.59 -13.88
CA MET A 679 -21.33 11.19 -13.48
C MET A 679 -21.13 10.98 -11.98
N ALA A 680 -20.10 10.24 -11.64
CA ALA A 680 -19.63 9.97 -10.29
C ALA A 680 -18.11 9.81 -10.32
N TYR A 681 -17.50 9.91 -9.15
CA TYR A 681 -16.06 9.74 -8.98
C TYR A 681 -15.82 8.52 -8.08
N PRO A 682 -16.07 7.29 -8.61
CA PRO A 682 -15.94 6.09 -7.81
C PRO A 682 -14.47 5.88 -7.42
N VAL A 683 -14.29 5.23 -6.28
CA VAL A 683 -12.98 4.88 -5.74
C VAL A 683 -12.94 3.39 -5.39
N SER A 684 -11.78 2.88 -5.01
CA SER A 684 -11.62 1.52 -4.51
C SER A 684 -12.39 1.29 -3.19
N GLY A 685 -12.95 0.10 -2.99
CA GLY A 685 -13.61 -0.33 -1.76
C GLY A 685 -15.11 0.01 -1.67
N GLU A 686 -15.72 0.52 -2.72
CA GLU A 686 -17.16 0.80 -2.77
C GLU A 686 -17.98 -0.48 -2.95
N ALA A 687 -19.14 -0.60 -2.30
CA ALA A 687 -19.96 -1.80 -2.35
C ALA A 687 -20.61 -2.00 -3.73
N ILE A 688 -20.53 -3.22 -4.24
CA ILE A 688 -21.29 -3.70 -5.41
C ILE A 688 -22.51 -4.45 -4.89
N ILE A 689 -23.68 -4.05 -5.33
CA ILE A 689 -24.98 -4.53 -4.82
C ILE A 689 -25.76 -5.17 -5.95
N ALA A 690 -26.32 -6.35 -5.67
CA ALA A 690 -27.31 -7.04 -6.51
C ALA A 690 -28.49 -7.46 -5.63
N ASP A 691 -29.73 -7.23 -6.07
CA ASP A 691 -30.96 -7.57 -5.36
C ASP A 691 -31.00 -7.08 -3.89
N GLY A 692 -30.38 -5.92 -3.62
CA GLY A 692 -30.30 -5.32 -2.28
C GLY A 692 -29.23 -5.92 -1.36
N ALA A 693 -28.47 -6.91 -1.80
CA ALA A 693 -27.38 -7.54 -1.06
C ALA A 693 -26.02 -7.07 -1.59
N VAL A 694 -25.03 -6.87 -0.70
CA VAL A 694 -23.65 -6.65 -1.08
C VAL A 694 -23.06 -7.95 -1.62
N VAL A 695 -22.59 -7.93 -2.87
CA VAL A 695 -22.05 -9.11 -3.57
C VAL A 695 -20.55 -8.97 -3.86
N GLY A 696 -19.96 -7.81 -3.63
CA GLY A 696 -18.54 -7.53 -3.83
C GLY A 696 -18.22 -6.09 -3.54
N PHE A 697 -17.01 -5.69 -3.88
CA PHE A 697 -16.55 -4.30 -3.77
C PHE A 697 -15.65 -3.94 -4.95
N THR A 698 -15.55 -2.65 -5.23
CA THR A 698 -14.68 -2.13 -6.30
C THR A 698 -13.20 -2.25 -5.94
N THR A 699 -12.40 -2.68 -6.90
CA THR A 699 -10.94 -2.70 -6.80
C THR A 699 -10.33 -1.44 -7.39
N SER A 700 -10.30 -1.29 -8.70
CA SER A 700 -9.95 -0.03 -9.36
C SER A 700 -11.20 0.73 -9.77
N ALA A 701 -11.12 2.06 -9.74
CA ALA A 701 -12.15 2.93 -10.28
C ALA A 701 -11.55 4.23 -10.83
N ASN A 702 -12.03 4.66 -11.98
CA ASN A 702 -11.60 5.89 -12.64
C ASN A 702 -12.62 6.30 -13.71
N PHE A 703 -12.34 7.37 -14.43
CA PHE A 703 -13.17 7.82 -15.55
C PHE A 703 -12.54 7.43 -16.90
N GLY A 704 -13.31 6.81 -17.78
CA GLY A 704 -12.92 6.51 -19.16
C GLY A 704 -13.22 7.71 -20.06
N HIS A 705 -12.20 8.48 -20.40
CA HIS A 705 -12.37 9.71 -21.17
C HIS A 705 -12.74 9.47 -22.64
N THR A 706 -12.36 8.32 -23.23
CA THR A 706 -12.82 7.90 -24.56
C THR A 706 -14.25 7.38 -24.51
N ILE A 707 -14.58 6.61 -23.47
CA ILE A 707 -15.90 6.00 -23.26
C ILE A 707 -16.93 7.02 -22.79
N GLY A 708 -16.50 8.09 -22.09
CA GLY A 708 -17.35 9.13 -21.55
C GLY A 708 -18.15 8.70 -20.30
N LYS A 709 -17.72 7.65 -19.60
CA LYS A 709 -18.36 7.11 -18.40
C LYS A 709 -17.37 6.78 -17.29
N PRO A 710 -17.79 6.82 -16.02
CA PRO A 710 -17.01 6.22 -14.95
C PRO A 710 -16.92 4.71 -15.14
N ILE A 711 -15.74 4.15 -14.84
CA ILE A 711 -15.42 2.73 -14.95
C ILE A 711 -14.99 2.24 -13.57
N ALA A 712 -15.45 1.06 -13.19
CA ALA A 712 -14.99 0.37 -12.00
C ALA A 712 -14.67 -1.10 -12.32
N TYR A 713 -13.71 -1.67 -11.60
CA TYR A 713 -13.49 -3.12 -11.57
C TYR A 713 -13.91 -3.65 -10.20
N GLY A 714 -14.28 -4.93 -10.15
CA GLY A 714 -14.60 -5.60 -8.90
C GLY A 714 -14.85 -7.09 -9.09
N TYR A 715 -14.65 -7.85 -8.03
CA TYR A 715 -14.92 -9.29 -8.05
C TYR A 715 -16.37 -9.56 -7.73
N LEU A 716 -16.98 -10.43 -8.53
CA LEU A 716 -18.32 -10.98 -8.31
C LEU A 716 -18.25 -12.48 -8.07
N PRO A 717 -19.17 -13.07 -7.28
CA PRO A 717 -19.46 -14.49 -7.33
C PRO A 717 -19.72 -14.95 -8.76
N VAL A 718 -19.18 -16.11 -9.14
CA VAL A 718 -19.23 -16.59 -10.54
C VAL A 718 -20.65 -16.77 -11.06
N GLU A 719 -21.59 -17.10 -10.18
CA GLU A 719 -23.02 -17.24 -10.51
C GLU A 719 -23.71 -15.93 -10.90
N LEU A 720 -23.12 -14.79 -10.54
CA LEU A 720 -23.61 -13.46 -10.91
C LEU A 720 -22.85 -12.88 -12.11
N ALA A 721 -21.82 -13.56 -12.59
CA ALA A 721 -20.91 -13.04 -13.61
C ALA A 721 -21.56 -12.87 -15.01
N GLU A 722 -22.71 -13.49 -15.28
CA GLU A 722 -23.46 -13.30 -16.53
C GLU A 722 -24.54 -12.21 -16.45
N ARG A 723 -24.79 -11.70 -15.24
CA ARG A 723 -25.76 -10.63 -15.01
C ARG A 723 -25.18 -9.28 -15.41
N ASN A 724 -26.02 -8.36 -15.91
CA ASN A 724 -25.57 -7.06 -16.42
C ASN A 724 -26.00 -5.87 -15.55
N ASP A 725 -26.95 -6.06 -14.63
CA ASP A 725 -27.54 -5.00 -13.82
C ASP A 725 -27.07 -5.08 -12.37
N PHE A 726 -26.38 -4.03 -11.92
CA PHE A 726 -25.86 -3.88 -10.57
C PHE A 726 -26.06 -2.45 -10.09
N VAL A 727 -25.80 -2.22 -8.81
CA VAL A 727 -25.69 -0.90 -8.20
C VAL A 727 -24.33 -0.81 -7.55
N ILE A 728 -23.60 0.29 -7.77
CA ILE A 728 -22.39 0.62 -7.04
C ILE A 728 -22.70 1.81 -6.13
N GLU A 729 -22.42 1.67 -4.85
CA GLU A 729 -22.72 2.69 -3.84
C GLU A 729 -21.54 3.64 -3.70
N VAL A 730 -21.53 4.73 -4.49
CA VAL A 730 -20.45 5.72 -4.50
C VAL A 730 -20.69 6.77 -3.42
N TYR A 731 -19.83 6.83 -2.41
CA TYR A 731 -20.00 7.68 -1.22
C TYR A 731 -21.41 7.57 -0.59
N GLY A 732 -21.95 6.35 -0.55
CA GLY A 732 -23.29 6.07 -0.01
C GLY A 732 -24.45 6.41 -0.96
N GLU A 733 -24.19 6.88 -2.17
CA GLU A 733 -25.23 7.11 -3.19
C GLU A 733 -25.31 5.91 -4.14
N PRO A 734 -26.48 5.26 -4.26
CA PRO A 734 -26.63 4.09 -5.13
C PRO A 734 -26.69 4.52 -6.60
N ILE A 735 -25.73 4.08 -7.40
CA ILE A 735 -25.61 4.37 -8.82
C ILE A 735 -25.80 3.10 -9.63
N PRO A 736 -26.76 3.05 -10.58
CA PRO A 736 -26.87 1.93 -11.50
C PRO A 736 -25.58 1.70 -12.28
N ALA A 737 -25.17 0.46 -12.39
CA ALA A 737 -23.95 0.05 -13.06
C ALA A 737 -24.22 -1.13 -14.01
N THR A 738 -23.62 -1.05 -15.20
CA THR A 738 -23.71 -2.09 -16.22
C THR A 738 -22.38 -2.84 -16.30
N ARG A 739 -22.44 -4.16 -16.17
CA ARG A 739 -21.27 -5.04 -16.35
C ARG A 739 -20.98 -5.27 -17.84
N HIS A 740 -19.69 -5.44 -18.17
CA HIS A 740 -19.20 -5.69 -19.52
C HIS A 740 -18.33 -6.94 -19.56
N ASP A 741 -18.50 -7.75 -20.63
CA ASP A 741 -17.76 -9.00 -20.86
C ASP A 741 -16.41 -8.79 -21.53
N ARG A 742 -16.22 -7.65 -22.19
CA ARG A 742 -15.03 -7.35 -23.00
C ARG A 742 -14.45 -5.98 -22.61
N PRO A 743 -13.18 -5.75 -22.86
CA PRO A 743 -12.60 -4.41 -22.73
C PRO A 743 -13.44 -3.38 -23.47
N LEU A 744 -13.63 -2.21 -22.86
CA LEU A 744 -14.45 -1.13 -23.38
C LEU A 744 -13.83 -0.45 -24.61
N TYR A 745 -12.49 -0.50 -24.69
CA TYR A 745 -11.71 0.10 -25.77
C TYR A 745 -10.87 -0.95 -26.49
N ASP A 746 -10.90 -0.93 -27.84
CA ASP A 746 -10.13 -1.82 -28.73
C ASP A 746 -10.09 -3.30 -28.25
N PRO A 747 -11.25 -3.96 -28.08
CA PRO A 747 -11.33 -5.30 -27.50
C PRO A 747 -10.58 -6.37 -28.31
N ASP A 748 -10.34 -6.14 -29.59
CA ASP A 748 -9.64 -7.05 -30.50
C ASP A 748 -8.13 -6.76 -30.60
N ASN A 749 -7.63 -5.74 -29.90
CA ASN A 749 -6.23 -5.32 -29.92
C ASN A 749 -5.74 -4.89 -31.32
N THR A 750 -6.59 -4.32 -32.14
CA THR A 750 -6.25 -3.87 -33.50
C THR A 750 -5.30 -2.68 -33.47
N ARG A 751 -5.55 -1.71 -32.58
CA ARG A 751 -4.70 -0.53 -32.40
C ARG A 751 -3.36 -0.90 -31.74
N LEU A 752 -3.40 -1.72 -30.71
CA LEU A 752 -2.21 -2.19 -30.02
C LEU A 752 -1.25 -2.96 -30.93
N LYS A 753 -1.77 -3.71 -31.90
CA LYS A 753 -0.99 -4.54 -32.84
C LYS A 753 -0.74 -3.89 -34.20
N ALA A 754 -1.23 -2.68 -34.43
CA ALA A 754 -1.13 -1.95 -35.70
C ALA A 754 0.27 -1.84 -36.30
#